data_80adb539f04af55cc477b968669bff92
#
_entry.id   80adb539f04af55cc477b968669bff92
#
_cell.length_a   1.000
_cell.length_b   1.000
_cell.length_c   1.000
_cell.angle_alpha   90.00
_cell.angle_beta   90.00
_cell.angle_gamma   90.00
#
_symmetry.space_group_name_H-M   'P 1'
#
loop_
_entity.id
_entity.type
_entity.pdbx_description
1 polymer ?
#
loop_
_entity_poly.entity_id
_entity_poly.type
_entity_poly.pdbx_seq_one_letter_code
_entity_poly.pdbx_strand_id
1 'polypeptide(L)'
;MFHCERRNTMANKNHVKLGVAAAAAVAAGATAIVSKNKKEARKKEVAKRVSNFRNTERGRFERNSKGIYYSNGNYEAFARPLKPEGVDEKSAYIVGSGLGALAAACFLVRDGQMKGERIHVLEAMDLPGGACDGIFDPSRGYIMRGGREMENHFECLWDLFRSIPSIETPGVSVLDEYYWLNKKDPNYSLCRATVKQGEDAHTDGKFNLSQKGCMEIMKLFMTKDEDLYDKTIEDVFDDEVFDSTFWLYWLTMFAFENWHSALEMKLYFQRFIHHIGGLPDFSALKFTKYNQYESLILPMIKYLEVAGVQFQYKTQVTNVIFEKTEDGKKIARTIECKVDGEETTIALTEKDLVFVTNGSCTEGTIYGDHTHAPTGDAEVRRSGCWSLWKNIAAQDASFGHPEKFCSDIDKTNWESATVTTSNQQIIDQIQKICKRDPRTGNVVTGGIVSCMDSKWLLSWTINRQGQFKEQKKDEVCIWVYSLFTDVEGDYVKKPMKECTGEEITQEWLYHLGIPVEDIPALAKDEVVTVPTMMPYITAFFMPRRKGDRPDVIPDGCVNFAFLGQFAETPRDTIFTTEYSVRTAMEAVYGLLKVDRGVPEVWGSVYDIRELLDSTVKLMDGKSPLDIELPGPLNALKLPLLKAVKGTVIEKLLKEHQIIQ
;
A
#
# COMPACT_ATOMS: atom_id res chain seq x y z
N MET A 1 20.88 41.58 -14.63
CA MET A 1 19.67 40.73 -14.70
C MET A 1 19.63 39.91 -16.00
N PHE A 2 20.76 39.37 -16.47
CA PHE A 2 20.85 38.62 -17.75
C PHE A 2 21.83 37.44 -17.71
N HIS A 3 22.05 36.82 -16.54
CA HIS A 3 23.01 35.71 -16.43
C HIS A 3 22.42 34.45 -15.78
N CYS A 4 21.12 34.44 -15.43
CA CYS A 4 20.48 33.27 -14.76
C CYS A 4 19.72 32.33 -15.72
N GLU A 5 19.19 32.88 -16.84
CA GLU A 5 18.33 32.06 -17.74
C GLU A 5 19.10 31.09 -18.65
N ARG A 6 20.42 31.30 -18.87
CA ARG A 6 21.19 30.37 -19.73
C ARG A 6 21.67 29.08 -19.00
N ARG A 7 21.66 29.04 -17.67
CA ARG A 7 22.05 27.82 -16.93
C ARG A 7 20.91 26.79 -16.82
N ASN A 8 19.68 27.27 -16.71
CA ASN A 8 18.52 26.36 -16.59
C ASN A 8 18.18 25.65 -17.90
N THR A 9 18.36 26.28 -19.05
CA THR A 9 18.12 25.67 -20.37
C THR A 9 19.13 24.60 -20.76
N MET A 10 20.39 24.69 -20.26
CA MET A 10 21.38 23.60 -20.50
C MET A 10 21.23 22.40 -19.56
N ALA A 11 20.83 22.61 -18.31
CA ALA A 11 20.57 21.52 -17.38
C ALA A 11 19.35 20.71 -17.83
N ASN A 12 18.27 21.36 -18.27
CA ASN A 12 17.08 20.70 -18.76
C ASN A 12 17.32 19.89 -20.06
N LYS A 13 18.17 20.40 -20.97
CA LYS A 13 18.55 19.66 -22.20
C LYS A 13 19.39 18.42 -21.94
N ASN A 14 20.15 18.37 -20.84
CA ASN A 14 20.96 17.21 -20.50
C ASN A 14 20.15 16.11 -19.79
N HIS A 15 19.17 16.45 -18.97
CA HIS A 15 18.31 15.47 -18.32
C HIS A 15 17.31 14.80 -19.29
N VAL A 16 16.77 15.56 -20.24
CA VAL A 16 15.93 14.99 -21.33
C VAL A 16 16.75 14.05 -22.21
N LYS A 17 18.03 14.37 -22.47
CA LYS A 17 18.93 13.47 -23.22
C LYS A 17 19.22 12.16 -22.49
N LEU A 18 19.26 12.16 -21.13
CA LEU A 18 19.49 10.92 -20.37
C LEU A 18 18.24 10.02 -20.33
N GLY A 19 17.04 10.58 -20.13
CA GLY A 19 15.80 9.81 -20.05
C GLY A 19 15.46 9.09 -21.35
N VAL A 20 15.66 9.78 -22.48
CA VAL A 20 15.43 9.20 -23.80
C VAL A 20 16.54 8.23 -24.19
N ALA A 21 17.80 8.49 -23.79
CA ALA A 21 18.88 7.54 -23.96
C ALA A 21 18.66 6.24 -23.15
N ALA A 22 17.95 6.31 -22.02
CA ALA A 22 17.65 5.12 -21.21
C ALA A 22 16.48 4.31 -21.76
N ALA A 23 15.42 4.91 -22.31
CA ALA A 23 14.37 4.18 -23.02
C ALA A 23 14.90 3.56 -24.34
N ALA A 24 15.75 4.29 -25.06
CA ALA A 24 16.51 3.75 -26.19
C ALA A 24 17.58 2.75 -25.75
N ALA A 25 18.17 2.90 -24.54
CA ALA A 25 19.15 1.96 -23.99
C ALA A 25 18.51 0.71 -23.37
N VAL A 26 17.25 0.75 -22.94
CA VAL A 26 16.47 -0.46 -22.61
C VAL A 26 16.17 -1.24 -23.91
N ALA A 27 15.79 -0.57 -24.98
CA ALA A 27 15.67 -1.20 -26.30
C ALA A 27 17.05 -1.55 -26.94
N ALA A 28 18.09 -0.76 -26.66
CA ALA A 28 19.46 -0.95 -27.18
C ALA A 28 20.40 -1.66 -26.20
N GLY A 29 20.09 -1.69 -24.92
CA GLY A 29 20.88 -2.39 -23.89
C GLY A 29 20.95 -3.90 -24.10
N ALA A 30 19.97 -4.45 -24.79
CA ALA A 30 19.98 -5.82 -25.29
C ALA A 30 20.86 -6.01 -26.53
N THR A 31 21.23 -4.94 -27.24
CA THR A 31 22.04 -4.96 -28.46
C THR A 31 23.43 -4.37 -28.31
N ALA A 32 23.81 -3.87 -27.11
CA ALA A 32 25.16 -3.40 -26.88
C ALA A 32 26.14 -4.55 -27.11
N ILE A 33 26.75 -4.57 -28.27
CA ILE A 33 27.90 -5.45 -28.62
C ILE A 33 29.04 -5.04 -27.66
N VAL A 34 29.07 -5.72 -26.50
CA VAL A 34 30.20 -5.58 -25.57
C VAL A 34 31.45 -6.05 -26.29
N SER A 35 32.46 -5.19 -26.41
CA SER A 35 33.74 -5.56 -27.05
C SER A 35 34.26 -6.88 -26.44
N LYS A 36 34.82 -7.74 -27.26
CA LYS A 36 35.28 -9.08 -26.90
C LYS A 36 36.08 -9.09 -25.58
N ASN A 37 36.86 -8.02 -25.34
CA ASN A 37 37.72 -7.87 -24.14
C ASN A 37 36.94 -7.55 -22.85
N LYS A 38 35.81 -6.78 -22.92
CA LYS A 38 34.94 -6.55 -21.75
C LYS A 38 34.17 -7.83 -21.41
N LYS A 39 33.80 -8.63 -22.40
CA LYS A 39 33.11 -9.91 -22.22
C LYS A 39 33.98 -10.95 -21.53
N GLU A 40 35.29 -10.99 -21.83
CA GLU A 40 36.25 -11.89 -21.17
C GLU A 40 36.60 -11.44 -19.74
N ALA A 41 36.77 -10.13 -19.50
CA ALA A 41 37.00 -9.59 -18.18
C ALA A 41 35.80 -9.86 -17.25
N ARG A 42 34.58 -9.68 -17.76
CA ARG A 42 33.32 -9.99 -17.03
C ARG A 42 33.17 -11.49 -16.78
N LYS A 43 33.55 -12.35 -17.74
CA LYS A 43 33.59 -13.81 -17.53
C LYS A 43 34.55 -14.22 -16.44
N LYS A 44 35.75 -13.63 -16.41
CA LYS A 44 36.74 -13.88 -15.35
C LYS A 44 36.28 -13.39 -13.98
N GLU A 45 35.62 -12.23 -13.93
CA GLU A 45 35.07 -11.72 -12.68
C GLU A 45 33.91 -12.57 -12.17
N VAL A 46 32.98 -12.97 -13.05
CA VAL A 46 31.89 -13.90 -12.71
C VAL A 46 32.45 -15.26 -12.28
N ALA A 47 33.44 -15.80 -12.98
CA ALA A 47 34.07 -17.05 -12.59
C ALA A 47 34.79 -16.96 -11.24
N LYS A 48 35.41 -15.80 -10.93
CA LYS A 48 36.04 -15.53 -9.62
C LYS A 48 34.97 -15.41 -8.51
N ARG A 49 33.85 -14.75 -8.77
CA ARG A 49 32.71 -14.66 -7.84
C ARG A 49 32.09 -16.04 -7.61
N VAL A 50 31.86 -16.83 -8.65
CA VAL A 50 31.34 -18.21 -8.56
C VAL A 50 32.32 -19.13 -7.83
N SER A 51 33.65 -19.00 -8.05
CA SER A 51 34.65 -19.75 -7.33
C SER A 51 34.74 -19.38 -5.84
N ASN A 52 34.67 -18.07 -5.53
CA ASN A 52 34.60 -17.60 -4.16
C ASN A 52 33.29 -18.04 -3.46
N PHE A 53 32.19 -18.05 -4.18
CA PHE A 53 30.89 -18.53 -3.69
C PHE A 53 30.90 -20.04 -3.38
N ARG A 54 31.58 -20.86 -4.23
CA ARG A 54 31.72 -22.31 -4.01
C ARG A 54 32.63 -22.67 -2.85
N ASN A 55 33.61 -21.82 -2.52
CA ASN A 55 34.62 -22.09 -1.52
C ASN A 55 34.30 -21.59 -0.11
N THR A 56 33.17 -20.97 0.11
CA THR A 56 32.68 -20.57 1.43
C THR A 56 31.61 -21.54 1.88
N GLU A 57 31.69 -22.08 3.08
CA GLU A 57 30.61 -22.83 3.75
C GLU A 57 29.31 -21.98 3.86
N ARG A 58 29.42 -20.68 3.62
CA ARG A 58 28.31 -19.69 3.57
C ARG A 58 27.61 -19.58 2.21
N GLY A 59 28.01 -20.31 1.18
CA GLY A 59 27.49 -20.19 -0.18
C GLY A 59 26.02 -20.55 -0.37
N ARG A 60 25.29 -20.88 0.70
CA ARG A 60 23.84 -21.14 0.63
C ARG A 60 22.97 -19.95 0.97
N PHE A 61 23.42 -19.00 1.82
CA PHE A 61 22.56 -17.95 2.33
C PHE A 61 23.35 -16.66 2.54
N GLU A 62 23.42 -15.81 1.51
CA GLU A 62 23.97 -14.46 1.69
C GLU A 62 22.97 -13.61 2.45
N ARG A 63 23.14 -13.53 3.77
CA ARG A 63 22.31 -12.67 4.62
C ARG A 63 22.85 -11.24 4.56
N ASN A 64 21.93 -10.27 4.57
CA ASN A 64 22.30 -8.87 4.71
C ASN A 64 22.83 -8.58 6.14
N SER A 65 23.19 -7.33 6.41
CA SER A 65 23.69 -6.91 7.75
C SER A 65 22.66 -7.12 8.88
N LYS A 66 21.39 -7.25 8.55
CA LYS A 66 20.28 -7.51 9.50
C LYS A 66 20.01 -9.01 9.71
N GLY A 67 20.76 -9.88 9.07
CA GLY A 67 20.58 -11.33 9.16
C GLY A 67 19.50 -11.92 8.26
N ILE A 68 18.95 -11.13 7.33
CA ILE A 68 17.89 -11.52 6.39
C ILE A 68 18.52 -11.89 5.05
N TYR A 69 18.03 -12.91 4.37
CA TYR A 69 18.27 -13.11 2.94
C TYR A 69 16.95 -13.18 2.18
N TYR A 70 17.00 -12.83 0.89
CA TYR A 70 15.85 -12.83 0.01
C TYR A 70 15.95 -13.94 -1.01
N SER A 71 14.84 -14.57 -1.32
CA SER A 71 14.77 -15.69 -2.26
C SER A 71 13.60 -15.52 -3.24
N ASN A 72 13.88 -15.72 -4.52
CA ASN A 72 12.86 -15.87 -5.57
C ASN A 72 12.67 -17.33 -5.97
N GLY A 73 13.19 -18.28 -5.20
CA GLY A 73 13.06 -19.72 -5.44
C GLY A 73 11.70 -20.25 -5.00
N ASN A 74 11.00 -20.94 -5.89
CA ASN A 74 9.69 -21.55 -5.57
C ASN A 74 9.73 -22.55 -4.42
N TYR A 75 10.88 -23.18 -4.17
CA TYR A 75 11.07 -24.14 -3.07
C TYR A 75 10.90 -23.49 -1.70
N GLU A 76 11.32 -22.26 -1.54
CA GLU A 76 11.24 -21.52 -0.27
C GLU A 76 9.80 -21.41 0.21
N ALA A 77 8.85 -21.20 -0.72
CA ALA A 77 7.44 -21.07 -0.39
C ALA A 77 6.86 -22.32 0.32
N PHE A 78 7.40 -23.51 0.05
CA PHE A 78 6.90 -24.77 0.57
C PHE A 78 7.79 -25.43 1.62
N ALA A 79 9.03 -24.91 1.76
CA ALA A 79 9.97 -25.48 2.71
C ALA A 79 9.63 -25.05 4.14
N ARG A 80 9.57 -26.02 5.05
CA ARG A 80 9.54 -25.71 6.48
C ARG A 80 10.97 -25.42 6.92
N PRO A 81 11.27 -24.25 7.50
CA PRO A 81 12.60 -23.95 7.98
C PRO A 81 13.00 -24.87 9.16
N LEU A 82 14.29 -24.99 9.36
CA LEU A 82 14.81 -25.61 10.58
C LEU A 82 14.43 -24.76 11.79
N LYS A 83 14.23 -25.41 12.93
CA LYS A 83 13.95 -24.68 14.17
C LYS A 83 15.16 -23.81 14.53
N PRO A 84 14.96 -22.48 14.73
CA PRO A 84 16.07 -21.60 15.10
C PRO A 84 16.71 -22.00 16.42
N GLU A 85 18.03 -21.85 16.50
CA GLU A 85 18.80 -22.16 17.71
C GLU A 85 18.36 -21.31 18.89
N GLY A 86 18.17 -21.94 20.06
CA GLY A 86 17.81 -21.25 21.30
C GLY A 86 16.40 -20.66 21.35
N VAL A 87 15.53 -20.91 20.37
CA VAL A 87 14.18 -20.31 20.31
C VAL A 87 13.31 -20.74 21.49
N ASP A 88 13.50 -21.94 22.05
CA ASP A 88 12.75 -22.42 23.22
C ASP A 88 13.04 -21.64 24.50
N GLU A 89 14.15 -20.90 24.53
CA GLU A 89 14.57 -20.05 25.66
C GLU A 89 14.12 -18.59 25.46
N LYS A 90 13.59 -18.24 24.28
CA LYS A 90 13.18 -16.88 23.93
C LYS A 90 11.70 -16.67 24.20
N SER A 91 11.34 -15.42 24.51
CA SER A 91 9.96 -14.94 24.50
C SER A 91 9.83 -13.81 23.46
N ALA A 92 8.62 -13.49 23.08
CA ALA A 92 8.35 -12.40 22.15
C ALA A 92 7.22 -11.52 22.69
N TYR A 93 7.46 -10.21 22.67
CA TYR A 93 6.48 -9.17 23.00
C TYR A 93 6.18 -8.38 21.74
N ILE A 94 4.93 -8.39 21.31
CA ILE A 94 4.46 -7.73 20.10
C ILE A 94 3.52 -6.61 20.48
N VAL A 95 3.88 -5.39 20.14
CA VAL A 95 3.11 -4.19 20.48
C VAL A 95 2.17 -3.82 19.34
N GLY A 96 0.88 -3.86 19.64
CA GLY A 96 -0.22 -3.74 18.69
C GLY A 96 -0.74 -5.09 18.22
N SER A 97 -1.93 -5.09 17.64
CA SER A 97 -2.58 -6.28 17.07
C SER A 97 -3.12 -6.04 15.65
N GLY A 98 -2.54 -5.10 14.92
CA GLY A 98 -2.80 -4.92 13.50
C GLY A 98 -2.20 -6.03 12.65
N LEU A 99 -2.43 -5.99 11.33
CA LEU A 99 -2.00 -7.03 10.38
C LEU A 99 -0.51 -7.38 10.50
N GLY A 100 0.38 -6.38 10.60
CA GLY A 100 1.82 -6.61 10.74
C GLY A 100 2.18 -7.33 12.04
N ALA A 101 1.58 -6.90 13.15
CA ALA A 101 1.81 -7.50 14.47
C ALA A 101 1.31 -8.96 14.52
N LEU A 102 0.09 -9.22 14.04
CA LEU A 102 -0.45 -10.58 13.96
C LEU A 102 0.34 -11.46 12.99
N ALA A 103 0.83 -10.90 11.87
CA ALA A 103 1.71 -11.61 10.95
C ALA A 103 3.03 -12.01 11.62
N ALA A 104 3.64 -11.12 12.42
CA ALA A 104 4.84 -11.45 13.18
C ALA A 104 4.57 -12.61 14.15
N ALA A 105 3.46 -12.59 14.89
CA ALA A 105 3.06 -13.70 15.74
C ALA A 105 2.90 -15.02 14.96
N CYS A 106 2.25 -14.97 13.79
CA CYS A 106 2.09 -16.14 12.94
C CYS A 106 3.44 -16.69 12.44
N PHE A 107 4.37 -15.83 12.03
CA PHE A 107 5.70 -16.25 11.60
C PHE A 107 6.55 -16.79 12.76
N LEU A 108 6.42 -16.24 13.96
CA LEU A 108 7.06 -16.78 15.16
C LEU A 108 6.57 -18.21 15.46
N VAL A 109 5.26 -18.46 15.35
CA VAL A 109 4.69 -19.79 15.55
C VAL A 109 5.09 -20.74 14.41
N ARG A 110 4.87 -20.34 13.15
CA ARG A 110 5.00 -21.20 11.98
C ARG A 110 6.45 -21.49 11.61
N ASP A 111 7.25 -20.43 11.47
CA ASP A 111 8.61 -20.46 10.93
C ASP A 111 9.66 -20.42 12.04
N GLY A 112 9.47 -19.57 13.04
CA GLY A 112 10.27 -19.52 14.24
C GLY A 112 10.09 -20.74 15.14
N GLN A 113 9.00 -21.46 15.00
CA GLN A 113 8.64 -22.64 15.82
C GLN A 113 8.72 -22.33 17.33
N MET A 114 8.42 -21.08 17.67
CA MET A 114 8.30 -20.61 19.05
C MET A 114 6.97 -21.12 19.63
N LYS A 115 6.99 -21.50 20.90
CA LYS A 115 5.76 -21.91 21.61
C LYS A 115 4.85 -20.70 21.81
N GLY A 116 3.55 -20.84 21.53
CA GLY A 116 2.58 -19.76 21.64
C GLY A 116 2.52 -19.14 23.04
N GLU A 117 2.66 -19.95 24.09
CA GLU A 117 2.70 -19.46 25.50
C GLU A 117 3.83 -18.46 25.80
N ARG A 118 4.83 -18.35 24.90
CA ARG A 118 5.96 -17.42 24.98
C ARG A 118 5.79 -16.20 24.06
N ILE A 119 4.67 -16.09 23.37
CA ILE A 119 4.37 -14.97 22.49
C ILE A 119 3.25 -14.15 23.11
N HIS A 120 3.54 -12.89 23.39
CA HIS A 120 2.64 -11.95 24.05
C HIS A 120 2.29 -10.82 23.10
N VAL A 121 1.00 -10.67 22.76
CA VAL A 121 0.47 -9.57 21.95
C VAL A 121 -0.14 -8.54 22.89
N LEU A 122 0.44 -7.35 22.92
CA LEU A 122 0.04 -6.24 23.80
C LEU A 122 -0.80 -5.25 22.99
N GLU A 123 -2.09 -5.17 23.26
CA GLU A 123 -3.03 -4.32 22.52
C GLU A 123 -3.68 -3.29 23.46
N ALA A 124 -3.61 -2.03 23.07
CA ALA A 124 -4.17 -0.94 23.86
C ALA A 124 -5.70 -0.93 23.90
N MET A 125 -6.31 -1.47 22.86
CA MET A 125 -7.77 -1.55 22.72
C MET A 125 -8.31 -2.90 23.20
N ASP A 126 -9.61 -3.05 23.21
CA ASP A 126 -10.32 -4.30 23.48
C ASP A 126 -10.68 -5.07 22.19
N LEU A 127 -10.36 -4.50 21.04
CA LEU A 127 -10.60 -5.08 19.72
C LEU A 127 -9.29 -5.13 18.92
N PRO A 128 -8.83 -6.30 18.46
CA PRO A 128 -7.67 -6.41 17.59
C PRO A 128 -8.01 -6.05 16.13
N GLY A 129 -6.97 -5.88 15.30
CA GLY A 129 -7.12 -5.70 13.84
C GLY A 129 -6.48 -4.43 13.30
N GLY A 130 -6.25 -3.44 14.13
CA GLY A 130 -5.63 -2.17 13.71
C GLY A 130 -6.40 -1.49 12.58
N ALA A 131 -5.72 -1.19 11.47
CA ALA A 131 -6.33 -0.54 10.31
C ALA A 131 -7.20 -1.49 9.46
N CYS A 132 -7.06 -2.81 9.60
CA CYS A 132 -7.84 -3.82 8.89
C CYS A 132 -9.10 -4.19 9.66
N ASP A 133 -9.92 -3.21 9.95
CA ASP A 133 -11.17 -3.41 10.64
C ASP A 133 -12.37 -3.47 9.67
N GLY A 134 -13.48 -3.85 10.22
CA GLY A 134 -14.81 -3.79 9.64
C GLY A 134 -15.76 -4.17 10.76
N ILE A 135 -16.48 -3.20 11.31
CA ILE A 135 -17.22 -3.34 12.55
C ILE A 135 -18.69 -3.03 12.29
N PHE A 136 -19.57 -3.77 12.95
CA PHE A 136 -20.95 -3.37 13.16
C PHE A 136 -21.09 -2.78 14.57
N ASP A 137 -21.35 -1.47 14.64
CA ASP A 137 -21.71 -0.78 15.88
C ASP A 137 -23.23 -0.71 16.00
N PRO A 138 -23.85 -1.36 17.00
CA PRO A 138 -25.31 -1.37 17.13
C PRO A 138 -25.95 0.02 17.27
N SER A 139 -25.19 1.02 17.72
CA SER A 139 -25.68 2.40 17.91
C SER A 139 -25.50 3.29 16.68
N ARG A 140 -24.58 2.95 15.77
CA ARG A 140 -24.21 3.76 14.59
C ARG A 140 -24.48 3.07 13.26
N GLY A 141 -24.23 1.78 13.15
CA GLY A 141 -24.29 1.02 11.92
C GLY A 141 -22.98 0.36 11.53
N TYR A 142 -22.84 -0.02 10.26
CA TYR A 142 -21.62 -0.60 9.72
C TYR A 142 -20.55 0.46 9.50
N ILE A 143 -19.29 0.10 9.81
CA ILE A 143 -18.14 0.99 9.72
C ILE A 143 -17.03 0.32 8.91
N MET A 144 -16.63 0.98 7.81
CA MET A 144 -15.43 0.68 7.03
C MET A 144 -14.55 1.93 6.96
N ARG A 145 -13.26 1.80 7.25
CA ARG A 145 -12.31 2.93 7.23
C ARG A 145 -11.49 3.02 5.94
N GLY A 146 -11.76 2.19 4.96
CA GLY A 146 -11.12 2.23 3.65
C GLY A 146 -11.32 0.98 2.83
N GLY A 147 -11.10 1.10 1.53
CA GLY A 147 -10.87 -0.03 0.63
C GLY A 147 -9.55 -0.72 0.98
N ARG A 148 -9.48 -2.01 0.73
CA ARG A 148 -8.27 -2.82 0.96
C ARG A 148 -8.10 -3.75 -0.23
N GLU A 149 -7.63 -3.17 -1.30
CA GLU A 149 -7.35 -3.90 -2.52
C GLU A 149 -6.08 -4.73 -2.35
N MET A 150 -6.07 -5.86 -3.03
CA MET A 150 -4.94 -6.78 -3.06
C MET A 150 -4.64 -7.19 -4.50
N GLU A 151 -3.43 -7.69 -4.74
CA GLU A 151 -3.03 -8.14 -6.06
C GLU A 151 -2.27 -9.48 -6.00
N ASN A 152 -1.88 -10.03 -7.15
CA ASN A 152 -1.30 -11.37 -7.22
C ASN A 152 0.10 -11.45 -6.61
N HIS A 153 0.88 -10.37 -6.67
CA HIS A 153 2.28 -10.31 -6.25
C HIS A 153 2.45 -9.71 -4.85
N PHE A 154 1.57 -10.10 -3.93
CA PHE A 154 1.71 -9.91 -2.51
C PHE A 154 2.31 -11.18 -1.89
N GLU A 155 3.58 -11.44 -2.21
CA GLU A 155 4.25 -12.72 -1.95
C GLU A 155 4.28 -13.11 -0.49
N CYS A 156 4.61 -12.17 0.42
CA CYS A 156 4.64 -12.45 1.86
C CYS A 156 3.23 -12.63 2.42
N LEU A 157 2.27 -11.85 1.94
CA LEU A 157 0.86 -11.97 2.34
C LEU A 157 0.32 -13.35 1.96
N TRP A 158 0.53 -13.76 0.71
CA TRP A 158 0.02 -15.06 0.23
C TRP A 158 0.79 -16.23 0.83
N ASP A 159 2.09 -16.09 1.08
CA ASP A 159 2.85 -17.08 1.85
C ASP A 159 2.27 -17.29 3.25
N LEU A 160 1.85 -16.22 3.91
CA LEU A 160 1.19 -16.31 5.21
C LEU A 160 -0.18 -17.00 5.08
N PHE A 161 -1.06 -16.48 4.23
CA PHE A 161 -2.46 -16.90 4.18
C PHE A 161 -2.68 -18.27 3.55
N ARG A 162 -1.72 -18.85 2.84
CA ARG A 162 -1.77 -20.28 2.44
C ARG A 162 -1.72 -21.23 3.63
N SER A 163 -1.25 -20.79 4.79
CA SER A 163 -1.12 -21.60 6.01
C SER A 163 -2.14 -21.25 7.09
N ILE A 164 -2.90 -20.16 6.93
CA ILE A 164 -3.96 -19.79 7.85
C ILE A 164 -5.26 -20.49 7.42
N PRO A 165 -5.86 -21.35 8.26
CA PRO A 165 -7.12 -22.02 7.94
C PRO A 165 -8.27 -21.03 7.77
N SER A 166 -9.10 -21.26 6.77
CA SER A 166 -10.37 -20.55 6.66
C SER A 166 -11.29 -20.88 7.83
N ILE A 167 -12.03 -19.89 8.30
CA ILE A 167 -13.10 -20.09 9.30
C ILE A 167 -14.46 -20.34 8.64
N GLU A 168 -14.58 -20.10 7.34
CA GLU A 168 -15.81 -20.28 6.58
C GLU A 168 -15.90 -21.66 5.95
N THR A 169 -14.79 -22.14 5.39
CA THR A 169 -14.74 -23.39 4.64
C THR A 169 -13.75 -24.35 5.28
N PRO A 170 -14.23 -25.43 5.94
CA PRO A 170 -13.34 -26.41 6.55
C PRO A 170 -12.39 -27.06 5.56
N GLY A 171 -11.12 -27.21 5.96
CA GLY A 171 -10.10 -27.92 5.19
C GLY A 171 -9.43 -27.14 4.09
N VAL A 172 -9.72 -25.83 3.92
CA VAL A 172 -9.04 -24.93 2.99
C VAL A 172 -8.38 -23.78 3.73
N SER A 173 -7.43 -23.11 3.07
CA SER A 173 -6.79 -21.90 3.59
C SER A 173 -7.58 -20.65 3.21
N VAL A 174 -7.24 -19.52 3.88
CA VAL A 174 -7.75 -18.19 3.49
C VAL A 174 -7.34 -17.85 2.05
N LEU A 175 -6.12 -18.24 1.63
CA LEU A 175 -5.68 -18.07 0.25
C LEU A 175 -6.53 -18.86 -0.74
N ASP A 176 -6.90 -20.10 -0.42
CA ASP A 176 -7.77 -20.92 -1.29
C ASP A 176 -9.12 -20.24 -1.51
N GLU A 177 -9.76 -19.75 -0.44
CA GLU A 177 -11.04 -19.03 -0.56
C GLU A 177 -10.89 -17.76 -1.43
N TYR A 178 -9.88 -16.97 -1.16
CA TYR A 178 -9.60 -15.75 -1.92
C TYR A 178 -9.34 -16.05 -3.40
N TYR A 179 -8.50 -17.03 -3.69
CA TYR A 179 -8.16 -17.43 -5.07
C TYR A 179 -9.39 -17.87 -5.85
N TRP A 180 -10.18 -18.81 -5.29
CA TRP A 180 -11.33 -19.35 -5.99
C TRP A 180 -12.47 -18.34 -6.13
N LEU A 181 -12.68 -17.48 -5.13
CA LEU A 181 -13.63 -16.37 -5.24
C LEU A 181 -13.30 -15.46 -6.43
N ASN A 182 -12.07 -14.96 -6.48
CA ASN A 182 -11.65 -14.04 -7.53
C ASN A 182 -11.46 -14.71 -8.90
N LYS A 183 -11.29 -16.03 -8.93
CA LYS A 183 -11.29 -16.83 -10.17
C LYS A 183 -12.69 -16.98 -10.75
N LYS A 184 -13.69 -17.17 -9.88
CA LYS A 184 -15.09 -17.36 -10.27
C LYS A 184 -15.76 -16.05 -10.65
N ASP A 185 -15.46 -14.99 -9.94
CA ASP A 185 -16.00 -13.64 -10.15
C ASP A 185 -14.85 -12.64 -10.24
N PRO A 186 -14.17 -12.51 -11.41
CA PRO A 186 -13.07 -11.58 -11.61
C PRO A 186 -13.49 -10.15 -11.40
N ASN A 187 -12.61 -9.36 -10.78
CA ASN A 187 -12.86 -7.95 -10.53
C ASN A 187 -12.67 -7.11 -11.80
N TYR A 188 -13.58 -6.18 -12.08
CA TYR A 188 -13.45 -5.14 -13.08
C TYR A 188 -14.53 -4.07 -12.92
N SER A 189 -14.24 -2.83 -13.31
CA SER A 189 -15.20 -1.71 -13.34
C SER A 189 -15.88 -1.62 -14.70
N LEU A 190 -17.15 -1.22 -14.70
CA LEU A 190 -17.93 -0.86 -15.91
C LEU A 190 -18.20 0.64 -16.01
N CYS A 191 -17.99 1.39 -14.91
CA CYS A 191 -18.03 2.83 -14.89
C CYS A 191 -16.96 3.31 -13.90
N ARG A 192 -15.91 3.93 -14.40
CA ARG A 192 -14.77 4.39 -13.61
C ARG A 192 -14.99 5.78 -13.01
N ALA A 193 -15.72 6.62 -13.71
CA ALA A 193 -15.99 7.98 -13.31
C ALA A 193 -17.34 8.48 -13.83
N THR A 194 -17.94 9.40 -13.09
CA THR A 194 -19.20 10.07 -13.45
C THR A 194 -19.04 11.57 -13.49
N VAL A 195 -19.93 12.22 -14.22
CA VAL A 195 -20.10 13.67 -14.31
C VAL A 195 -21.60 14.01 -14.30
N LYS A 196 -21.97 15.26 -14.13
CA LYS A 196 -23.35 15.75 -14.30
C LYS A 196 -24.39 14.87 -13.59
N GLN A 197 -24.16 14.64 -12.30
CA GLN A 197 -25.09 13.85 -11.49
C GLN A 197 -25.26 12.40 -12.00
N GLY A 198 -24.18 11.66 -12.07
CA GLY A 198 -24.17 10.22 -12.31
C GLY A 198 -24.20 9.80 -13.78
N GLU A 199 -24.01 10.73 -14.74
CA GLU A 199 -23.73 10.35 -16.13
C GLU A 199 -22.34 9.74 -16.25
N ASP A 200 -22.18 8.73 -17.08
CA ASP A 200 -20.87 8.14 -17.37
C ASP A 200 -19.94 9.19 -17.98
N ALA A 201 -18.77 9.38 -17.42
CA ALA A 201 -17.80 10.35 -17.92
C ALA A 201 -17.12 9.92 -19.22
N HIS A 202 -17.36 8.68 -19.70
CA HIS A 202 -16.79 8.11 -20.93
C HIS A 202 -15.27 8.30 -21.04
N THR A 203 -14.58 7.98 -19.96
CA THR A 203 -13.11 8.02 -19.93
C THR A 203 -12.46 6.99 -20.86
N ASP A 204 -13.24 5.98 -21.32
CA ASP A 204 -12.92 4.97 -22.33
C ASP A 204 -11.58 4.24 -22.08
N GLY A 205 -11.17 4.16 -20.80
CA GLY A 205 -9.92 3.54 -20.40
C GLY A 205 -8.65 4.28 -20.84
N LYS A 206 -8.77 5.53 -21.27
CA LYS A 206 -7.64 6.35 -21.73
C LYS A 206 -7.03 7.11 -20.57
N PHE A 207 -5.74 7.33 -20.65
CA PHE A 207 -4.99 8.15 -19.72
C PHE A 207 -4.97 9.63 -20.11
N ASN A 208 -5.12 9.94 -21.38
CA ASN A 208 -5.09 11.30 -21.93
C ASN A 208 -3.86 12.10 -21.50
N LEU A 209 -2.73 11.40 -21.33
CA LEU A 209 -1.47 12.05 -21.06
C LEU A 209 -0.92 12.74 -22.31
N SER A 210 -0.44 13.97 -22.18
CA SER A 210 0.34 14.62 -23.21
C SER A 210 1.68 13.92 -23.42
N GLN A 211 2.30 14.12 -24.57
CA GLN A 211 3.66 13.62 -24.81
C GLN A 211 4.65 14.12 -23.74
N LYS A 212 4.48 15.35 -23.29
CA LYS A 212 5.28 15.95 -22.22
C LYS A 212 5.04 15.23 -20.90
N GLY A 213 3.79 15.02 -20.51
CA GLY A 213 3.41 14.26 -19.31
C GLY A 213 3.99 12.85 -19.28
N CYS A 214 3.94 12.13 -20.40
CA CYS A 214 4.59 10.82 -20.52
C CYS A 214 6.10 10.91 -20.28
N MET A 215 6.77 11.95 -20.82
CA MET A 215 8.21 12.15 -20.58
C MET A 215 8.54 12.50 -19.13
N GLU A 216 7.66 13.23 -18.44
CA GLU A 216 7.83 13.58 -17.04
C GLU A 216 7.69 12.35 -16.13
N ILE A 217 6.73 11.46 -16.40
CA ILE A 217 6.61 10.16 -15.72
C ILE A 217 7.87 9.32 -15.93
N MET A 218 8.36 9.23 -17.16
CA MET A 218 9.62 8.51 -17.46
C MET A 218 10.81 9.14 -16.73
N LYS A 219 10.86 10.47 -16.64
CA LYS A 219 11.90 11.19 -15.90
C LYS A 219 11.84 10.88 -14.41
N LEU A 220 10.64 10.90 -13.79
CA LEU A 220 10.47 10.50 -12.39
C LEU A 220 11.00 9.09 -12.14
N PHE A 221 10.60 8.12 -12.99
CA PHE A 221 11.04 6.73 -12.89
C PHE A 221 12.58 6.59 -12.93
N MET A 222 13.26 7.44 -13.69
CA MET A 222 14.73 7.43 -13.87
C MET A 222 15.48 8.33 -12.88
N THR A 223 14.79 9.16 -12.12
CA THR A 223 15.42 10.07 -11.14
C THR A 223 15.93 9.26 -9.94
N LYS A 224 17.08 9.62 -9.39
CA LYS A 224 17.60 8.96 -8.18
C LYS A 224 16.73 9.30 -6.97
N ASP A 225 16.66 8.39 -6.01
CA ASP A 225 15.87 8.60 -4.80
C ASP A 225 16.33 9.84 -4.03
N GLU A 226 17.65 10.05 -3.93
CA GLU A 226 18.22 11.19 -3.21
C GLU A 226 17.83 12.55 -3.83
N ASP A 227 17.60 12.58 -5.15
CA ASP A 227 17.16 13.78 -5.86
C ASP A 227 15.67 14.10 -5.63
N LEU A 228 14.92 13.17 -5.02
CA LEU A 228 13.50 13.28 -4.69
C LEU A 228 13.23 13.50 -3.19
N TYR A 229 14.30 13.51 -2.37
CA TYR A 229 14.13 13.73 -0.94
C TYR A 229 13.46 15.07 -0.64
N ASP A 230 12.47 15.06 0.25
CA ASP A 230 11.63 16.18 0.66
C ASP A 230 10.92 16.93 -0.50
N LYS A 231 10.85 16.33 -1.71
CA LYS A 231 10.08 16.89 -2.82
C LYS A 231 8.66 16.38 -2.85
N THR A 232 7.77 17.26 -3.27
CA THR A 232 6.37 16.94 -3.55
C THR A 232 6.20 16.49 -5.00
N ILE A 233 5.05 15.92 -5.32
CA ILE A 233 4.68 15.53 -6.68
C ILE A 233 4.58 16.76 -7.59
N GLU A 234 4.05 17.89 -7.07
CA GLU A 234 3.99 19.17 -7.81
C GLU A 234 5.35 19.80 -8.09
N ASP A 235 6.42 19.42 -7.37
CA ASP A 235 7.78 19.85 -7.68
C ASP A 235 8.36 19.13 -8.92
N VAL A 236 7.76 18.05 -9.37
CA VAL A 236 8.32 17.18 -10.42
C VAL A 236 7.46 17.06 -11.67
N PHE A 237 6.18 17.42 -11.60
CA PHE A 237 5.25 17.42 -12.72
C PHE A 237 4.73 18.82 -13.03
N ASP A 238 4.45 19.07 -14.30
CA ASP A 238 3.74 20.25 -14.77
C ASP A 238 2.21 20.00 -14.80
N ASP A 239 1.43 21.07 -14.87
CA ASP A 239 -0.05 21.06 -14.82
C ASP A 239 -0.68 20.07 -15.80
N GLU A 240 -0.07 19.82 -16.97
CA GLU A 240 -0.57 18.90 -17.98
C GLU A 240 -0.74 17.45 -17.47
N VAL A 241 0.03 17.02 -16.44
CA VAL A 241 -0.11 15.70 -15.82
C VAL A 241 -1.34 15.70 -14.93
N PHE A 242 -1.55 16.78 -14.16
CA PHE A 242 -2.67 16.91 -13.24
C PHE A 242 -4.03 17.04 -13.93
N ASP A 243 -4.06 17.59 -15.14
CA ASP A 243 -5.26 17.69 -15.99
C ASP A 243 -5.61 16.40 -16.72
N SER A 244 -4.78 15.36 -16.62
CA SER A 244 -4.97 14.08 -17.34
C SER A 244 -5.92 13.13 -16.60
N THR A 245 -6.56 12.23 -17.35
CA THR A 245 -7.32 11.11 -16.77
C THR A 245 -6.41 10.14 -16.01
N PHE A 246 -5.13 10.06 -16.39
CA PHE A 246 -4.12 9.32 -15.64
C PHE A 246 -4.05 9.79 -14.19
N TRP A 247 -3.98 11.12 -13.96
CA TRP A 247 -3.92 11.67 -12.61
C TRP A 247 -5.19 11.40 -11.82
N LEU A 248 -6.36 11.53 -12.44
CA LEU A 248 -7.62 11.15 -11.80
C LEU A 248 -7.60 9.69 -11.31
N TYR A 249 -7.14 8.77 -12.15
CA TYR A 249 -7.06 7.36 -11.78
C TYR A 249 -6.05 7.13 -10.66
N TRP A 250 -4.90 7.78 -10.73
CA TRP A 250 -3.84 7.65 -9.75
C TRP A 250 -4.25 8.20 -8.38
N LEU A 251 -4.72 9.43 -8.37
CA LEU A 251 -5.17 10.16 -7.19
C LEU A 251 -6.31 9.42 -6.46
N THR A 252 -7.34 8.97 -7.17
CA THR A 252 -8.49 8.33 -6.54
C THR A 252 -8.25 6.86 -6.17
N MET A 253 -7.35 6.16 -6.86
CA MET A 253 -7.02 4.77 -6.52
C MET A 253 -6.06 4.67 -5.33
N PHE A 254 -5.03 5.51 -5.30
CA PHE A 254 -3.95 5.42 -4.31
C PHE A 254 -4.02 6.53 -3.24
N ALA A 255 -5.01 7.43 -3.32
CA ALA A 255 -5.15 8.56 -2.41
C ALA A 255 -3.91 9.50 -2.38
N PHE A 256 -3.25 9.67 -3.53
CA PHE A 256 -2.20 10.65 -3.67
C PHE A 256 -2.79 12.05 -3.91
N GLU A 257 -2.18 13.04 -3.33
CA GLU A 257 -2.41 14.45 -3.61
C GLU A 257 -1.12 15.10 -4.15
N ASN A 258 -1.25 16.28 -4.77
CA ASN A 258 -0.12 16.94 -5.45
C ASN A 258 1.06 17.24 -4.50
N TRP A 259 0.78 17.54 -3.24
CA TRP A 259 1.76 17.85 -2.20
C TRP A 259 2.40 16.61 -1.55
N HIS A 260 1.93 15.40 -1.87
CA HIS A 260 2.53 14.17 -1.39
C HIS A 260 3.93 13.94 -1.95
N SER A 261 4.65 13.01 -1.36
CA SER A 261 6.04 12.69 -1.69
C SER A 261 6.22 12.20 -3.12
N ALA A 262 7.05 12.89 -3.90
CA ALA A 262 7.49 12.42 -5.22
C ALA A 262 8.27 11.11 -5.14
N LEU A 263 9.00 10.88 -4.05
CA LEU A 263 9.71 9.61 -3.81
C LEU A 263 8.72 8.45 -3.68
N GLU A 264 7.69 8.62 -2.86
CA GLU A 264 6.68 7.56 -2.69
C GLU A 264 5.95 7.27 -4.01
N MET A 265 5.59 8.30 -4.77
CA MET A 265 4.99 8.12 -6.09
C MET A 265 5.91 7.32 -7.03
N LYS A 266 7.21 7.63 -7.05
CA LYS A 266 8.19 6.85 -7.82
C LYS A 266 8.23 5.38 -7.39
N LEU A 267 8.27 5.11 -6.07
CA LEU A 267 8.30 3.75 -5.54
C LEU A 267 7.03 2.97 -5.93
N TYR A 268 5.88 3.64 -5.92
CA TYR A 268 4.63 3.08 -6.42
C TYR A 268 4.69 2.72 -7.90
N PHE A 269 5.18 3.62 -8.74
CA PHE A 269 5.40 3.32 -10.15
C PHE A 269 6.28 2.10 -10.35
N GLN A 270 7.38 2.03 -9.62
CA GLN A 270 8.30 0.90 -9.73
C GLN A 270 7.66 -0.41 -9.25
N ARG A 271 6.87 -0.36 -8.18
CA ARG A 271 6.23 -1.53 -7.60
C ARG A 271 5.08 -2.06 -8.47
N PHE A 272 4.30 -1.16 -9.06
CA PHE A 272 3.06 -1.48 -9.75
C PHE A 272 3.06 -1.20 -11.25
N ILE A 273 4.25 -1.10 -11.88
CA ILE A 273 4.36 -0.82 -13.32
C ILE A 273 3.57 -1.80 -14.18
N HIS A 274 3.51 -3.06 -13.79
CA HIS A 274 2.75 -4.12 -14.48
C HIS A 274 1.23 -3.96 -14.38
N HIS A 275 0.75 -3.08 -13.52
CA HIS A 275 -0.68 -2.79 -13.32
C HIS A 275 -1.16 -1.51 -13.98
N ILE A 276 -0.27 -0.76 -14.65
CA ILE A 276 -0.64 0.50 -15.28
C ILE A 276 -1.86 0.32 -16.22
N GLY A 277 -1.86 -0.74 -17.01
CA GLY A 277 -3.00 -1.03 -17.92
C GLY A 277 -4.30 -1.42 -17.22
N GLY A 278 -4.26 -1.77 -15.95
CA GLY A 278 -5.44 -2.11 -15.15
C GLY A 278 -5.96 -0.95 -14.27
N LEU A 279 -5.35 0.23 -14.33
CA LEU A 279 -5.84 1.42 -13.60
C LEU A 279 -7.22 1.91 -14.07
N PRO A 280 -7.55 1.88 -15.39
CA PRO A 280 -8.85 2.34 -15.84
C PRO A 280 -10.01 1.44 -15.44
N ASP A 281 -9.81 0.14 -15.34
CA ASP A 281 -10.88 -0.85 -15.14
C ASP A 281 -10.76 -1.65 -13.84
N PHE A 282 -9.72 -1.43 -13.05
CA PHE A 282 -9.41 -2.15 -11.80
C PHE A 282 -9.29 -3.68 -11.94
N SER A 283 -9.10 -4.22 -13.13
CA SER A 283 -8.99 -5.67 -13.35
C SER A 283 -7.79 -6.31 -12.62
N ALA A 284 -6.78 -5.51 -12.32
CA ALA A 284 -5.61 -5.92 -11.53
C ALA A 284 -5.94 -6.19 -10.05
N LEU A 285 -6.93 -5.50 -9.51
CA LEU A 285 -7.28 -5.55 -8.09
C LEU A 285 -8.20 -6.71 -7.76
N LYS A 286 -8.13 -7.16 -6.52
CA LYS A 286 -8.91 -8.25 -5.99
C LYS A 286 -9.34 -7.97 -4.56
N PHE A 287 -10.46 -8.54 -4.16
CA PHE A 287 -11.08 -8.32 -2.87
C PHE A 287 -11.34 -9.63 -2.15
N THR A 288 -11.43 -9.56 -0.82
CA THR A 288 -11.92 -10.63 0.04
C THR A 288 -13.45 -10.77 -0.07
N LYS A 289 -13.99 -11.84 0.50
CA LYS A 289 -15.45 -12.08 0.50
C LYS A 289 -16.18 -11.08 1.39
N TYR A 290 -15.71 -10.91 2.61
CA TYR A 290 -16.19 -9.96 3.59
C TYR A 290 -15.18 -8.81 3.75
N ASN A 291 -15.42 -7.89 4.66
CA ASN A 291 -14.43 -6.93 5.12
C ASN A 291 -13.15 -7.65 5.61
N GLN A 292 -12.06 -6.92 5.77
CA GLN A 292 -10.77 -7.55 6.07
C GLN A 292 -10.62 -8.03 7.49
N TYR A 293 -11.37 -7.47 8.43
CA TYR A 293 -11.40 -8.02 9.78
C TYR A 293 -11.89 -9.47 9.77
N GLU A 294 -13.05 -9.71 9.16
CA GLU A 294 -13.65 -11.04 9.10
C GLU A 294 -12.92 -12.03 8.20
N SER A 295 -12.34 -11.53 7.09
CA SER A 295 -11.71 -12.39 6.09
C SER A 295 -10.24 -12.69 6.37
N LEU A 296 -9.52 -11.80 7.05
CA LEU A 296 -8.07 -11.94 7.29
C LEU A 296 -7.73 -11.93 8.78
N ILE A 297 -8.18 -10.93 9.53
CA ILE A 297 -7.76 -10.72 10.92
C ILE A 297 -8.33 -11.83 11.82
N LEU A 298 -9.60 -12.08 11.74
CA LEU A 298 -10.26 -13.09 12.59
C LEU A 298 -9.71 -14.52 12.38
N PRO A 299 -9.43 -14.99 11.15
CA PRO A 299 -8.73 -16.25 10.93
C PRO A 299 -7.34 -16.30 11.56
N MET A 300 -6.56 -15.20 11.49
CA MET A 300 -5.24 -15.12 12.12
C MET A 300 -5.34 -15.23 13.64
N ILE A 301 -6.28 -14.49 14.26
CA ILE A 301 -6.51 -14.54 15.71
C ILE A 301 -6.83 -15.98 16.13
N LYS A 302 -7.76 -16.63 15.44
CA LYS A 302 -8.12 -18.03 15.74
C LYS A 302 -6.95 -18.99 15.59
N TYR A 303 -6.13 -18.81 14.56
CA TYR A 303 -4.91 -19.58 14.37
C TYR A 303 -3.94 -19.42 15.54
N LEU A 304 -3.74 -18.17 16.00
CA LEU A 304 -2.84 -17.84 17.11
C LEU A 304 -3.37 -18.30 18.46
N GLU A 305 -4.68 -18.20 18.71
CA GLU A 305 -5.34 -18.74 19.89
C GLU A 305 -5.14 -20.25 20.01
N VAL A 306 -5.35 -20.99 18.90
CA VAL A 306 -5.10 -22.43 18.86
C VAL A 306 -3.63 -22.76 19.11
N ALA A 307 -2.70 -21.90 18.69
CA ALA A 307 -1.28 -22.06 18.98
C ALA A 307 -0.90 -21.70 20.43
N GLY A 308 -1.81 -21.13 21.21
CA GLY A 308 -1.60 -20.74 22.61
C GLY A 308 -0.97 -19.36 22.80
N VAL A 309 -1.02 -18.50 21.79
CA VAL A 309 -0.50 -17.10 21.88
C VAL A 309 -1.32 -16.32 22.91
N GLN A 310 -0.63 -15.50 23.70
CA GLN A 310 -1.22 -14.75 24.80
C GLN A 310 -1.61 -13.34 24.34
N PHE A 311 -2.90 -13.04 24.24
CA PHE A 311 -3.40 -11.70 23.96
C PHE A 311 -3.67 -10.95 25.25
N GLN A 312 -3.09 -9.74 25.38
CA GLN A 312 -3.27 -8.84 26.50
C GLN A 312 -3.87 -7.53 25.99
N TYR A 313 -5.17 -7.43 26.06
CA TYR A 313 -5.94 -6.22 25.70
C TYR A 313 -5.84 -5.17 26.77
N LYS A 314 -6.25 -3.92 26.47
CA LYS A 314 -6.19 -2.75 27.36
C LYS A 314 -4.79 -2.53 27.94
N THR A 315 -3.78 -2.93 27.17
CA THR A 315 -2.36 -2.82 27.52
C THR A 315 -1.71 -1.85 26.56
N GLN A 316 -1.68 -0.57 26.92
CA GLN A 316 -1.07 0.49 26.16
C GLN A 316 0.42 0.57 26.46
N VAL A 317 1.27 0.15 25.55
CA VAL A 317 2.71 0.36 25.63
C VAL A 317 3.02 1.83 25.37
N THR A 318 3.73 2.47 26.29
CA THR A 318 4.08 3.89 26.22
C THR A 318 5.53 4.13 25.84
N ASN A 319 6.42 3.17 26.12
CA ASN A 319 7.83 3.25 25.76
C ASN A 319 8.50 1.87 25.74
N VAL A 320 9.64 1.80 25.06
CA VAL A 320 10.60 0.69 25.18
C VAL A 320 11.95 1.31 25.51
N ILE A 321 12.54 0.92 26.62
CA ILE A 321 13.80 1.46 27.12
C ILE A 321 14.96 0.58 26.67
N PHE A 322 16.00 1.22 26.13
CA PHE A 322 17.19 0.55 25.60
C PHE A 322 18.43 0.77 26.45
N GLU A 323 19.17 -0.30 26.66
CA GLU A 323 20.57 -0.25 27.06
C GLU A 323 21.45 -0.14 25.81
N LYS A 324 22.37 0.82 25.82
CA LYS A 324 23.40 0.95 24.78
C LYS A 324 24.74 0.45 25.32
N THR A 325 25.31 -0.54 24.64
CA THR A 325 26.61 -1.10 25.00
C THR A 325 27.75 -0.30 24.37
N GLU A 326 28.97 -0.45 24.88
CA GLU A 326 30.16 0.24 24.37
C GLU A 326 30.48 -0.13 22.90
N ASP A 327 30.13 -1.33 22.46
CA ASP A 327 30.29 -1.79 21.08
C ASP A 327 29.11 -1.37 20.15
N GLY A 328 28.24 -0.47 20.64
CA GLY A 328 27.16 0.15 19.86
C GLY A 328 25.90 -0.71 19.70
N LYS A 329 25.78 -1.81 20.43
CA LYS A 329 24.56 -2.60 20.46
C LYS A 329 23.46 -1.87 21.25
N LYS A 330 22.21 -2.10 20.83
CA LYS A 330 21.00 -1.60 21.46
C LYS A 330 20.14 -2.79 21.89
N ILE A 331 19.91 -2.89 23.19
CA ILE A 331 19.19 -4.02 23.79
C ILE A 331 17.94 -3.46 24.47
N ALA A 332 16.77 -3.87 24.04
CA ALA A 332 15.53 -3.54 24.74
C ALA A 332 15.54 -4.22 26.11
N ARG A 333 15.39 -3.43 27.19
CA ARG A 333 15.48 -3.89 28.60
C ARG A 333 14.19 -3.77 29.34
N THR A 334 13.31 -2.83 28.94
CA THR A 334 12.04 -2.61 29.65
C THR A 334 10.98 -2.16 28.68
N ILE A 335 9.80 -2.71 28.81
CA ILE A 335 8.58 -2.16 28.20
C ILE A 335 7.83 -1.41 29.29
N GLU A 336 7.57 -0.13 29.09
CA GLU A 336 6.69 0.68 29.93
C GLU A 336 5.30 0.65 29.32
N CYS A 337 4.28 0.36 30.13
CA CYS A 337 2.91 0.26 29.64
C CYS A 337 1.89 0.67 30.72
N LYS A 338 0.65 0.88 30.26
CA LYS A 338 -0.52 1.06 31.12
C LYS A 338 -1.46 -0.12 30.87
N VAL A 339 -1.78 -0.83 31.95
CA VAL A 339 -2.76 -1.93 31.94
C VAL A 339 -4.01 -1.45 32.64
N ASP A 340 -5.14 -1.43 31.96
CA ASP A 340 -6.39 -0.82 32.46
C ASP A 340 -6.20 0.61 33.02
N GLY A 341 -5.22 1.35 32.47
CA GLY A 341 -4.88 2.73 32.90
C GLY A 341 -3.79 2.82 33.97
N GLU A 342 -3.42 1.74 34.61
CA GLU A 342 -2.39 1.70 35.64
C GLU A 342 -1.00 1.48 35.07
N GLU A 343 -0.03 2.33 35.44
CA GLU A 343 1.35 2.23 34.97
C GLU A 343 2.04 0.97 35.47
N THR A 344 2.70 0.25 34.59
CA THR A 344 3.45 -0.96 34.89
C THR A 344 4.64 -1.12 33.96
N THR A 345 5.53 -2.04 34.28
CA THR A 345 6.72 -2.33 33.45
C THR A 345 6.91 -3.82 33.26
N ILE A 346 7.44 -4.20 32.12
CA ILE A 346 7.89 -5.56 31.81
C ILE A 346 9.40 -5.53 31.66
N ALA A 347 10.12 -6.19 32.56
CA ALA A 347 11.56 -6.33 32.47
C ALA A 347 11.94 -7.36 31.42
N LEU A 348 12.95 -7.05 30.61
CA LEU A 348 13.38 -7.85 29.47
C LEU A 348 14.85 -8.28 29.62
N THR A 349 15.15 -9.41 29.00
CA THR A 349 16.51 -9.91 28.77
C THR A 349 16.84 -9.84 27.27
N GLU A 350 18.06 -10.14 26.88
CA GLU A 350 18.44 -10.26 25.46
C GLU A 350 17.72 -11.40 24.71
N LYS A 351 17.12 -12.35 25.46
CA LYS A 351 16.34 -13.45 24.92
C LYS A 351 14.88 -13.06 24.62
N ASP A 352 14.44 -11.92 25.15
CA ASP A 352 13.09 -11.43 24.96
C ASP A 352 13.04 -10.51 23.74
N LEU A 353 12.40 -10.96 22.67
CA LEU A 353 12.27 -10.23 21.44
C LEU A 353 11.11 -9.21 21.54
N VAL A 354 11.32 -8.01 21.03
CA VAL A 354 10.31 -6.95 21.01
C VAL A 354 10.03 -6.51 19.58
N PHE A 355 8.76 -6.52 19.20
CA PHE A 355 8.27 -6.09 17.89
C PHE A 355 7.28 -4.96 18.10
N VAL A 356 7.53 -3.80 17.50
CA VAL A 356 6.70 -2.61 17.69
C VAL A 356 6.09 -2.16 16.38
N THR A 357 4.78 -2.06 16.31
CA THR A 357 4.11 -1.31 15.25
C THR A 357 4.24 0.18 15.57
N ASN A 358 5.11 0.87 14.84
CA ASN A 358 5.38 2.29 15.02
C ASN A 358 4.49 3.14 14.10
N GLY A 359 3.78 4.10 14.68
CA GLY A 359 2.80 4.92 13.96
C GLY A 359 1.57 4.13 13.50
N SER A 360 0.50 4.82 13.22
CA SER A 360 -0.73 4.23 12.69
C SER A 360 -1.51 5.26 11.88
N CYS A 361 -1.86 4.91 10.65
CA CYS A 361 -2.68 5.77 9.79
C CYS A 361 -4.13 5.91 10.29
N THR A 362 -4.58 5.04 11.17
CA THR A 362 -5.94 5.07 11.74
C THR A 362 -5.96 5.51 13.20
N GLU A 363 -4.82 5.89 13.79
CA GLU A 363 -4.81 6.45 15.14
C GLU A 363 -5.56 7.76 15.20
N GLY A 364 -6.27 7.99 16.30
CA GLY A 364 -7.06 9.20 16.48
C GLY A 364 -8.32 9.27 15.62
N THR A 365 -8.75 8.18 14.98
CA THR A 365 -10.00 8.12 14.23
C THR A 365 -11.18 8.62 15.08
N ILE A 366 -11.95 9.53 14.51
CA ILE A 366 -13.15 10.10 15.12
C ILE A 366 -14.36 9.65 14.33
N TYR A 367 -15.35 9.13 15.01
CA TYR A 367 -16.59 8.66 14.39
C TYR A 367 -17.73 9.65 14.66
N GLY A 368 -18.41 10.02 13.60
CA GLY A 368 -19.74 10.62 13.70
C GLY A 368 -20.83 9.55 13.74
N ASP A 369 -22.04 9.97 13.48
CA ASP A 369 -23.20 9.13 13.21
C ASP A 369 -24.09 9.82 12.17
N HIS A 370 -25.25 9.26 11.90
CA HIS A 370 -26.16 9.79 10.89
C HIS A 370 -26.56 11.26 11.14
N THR A 371 -26.63 11.67 12.41
CA THR A 371 -27.09 13.00 12.83
C THR A 371 -25.98 13.90 13.41
N HIS A 372 -24.80 13.37 13.60
CA HIS A 372 -23.66 14.11 14.17
C HIS A 372 -22.41 13.98 13.30
N ALA A 373 -21.76 15.11 13.06
CA ALA A 373 -20.45 15.15 12.40
C ALA A 373 -19.37 14.49 13.30
N PRO A 374 -18.26 13.99 12.72
CA PRO A 374 -17.15 13.43 13.46
C PRO A 374 -16.29 14.54 14.12
N THR A 375 -16.89 15.22 15.11
CA THR A 375 -16.23 16.29 15.86
C THR A 375 -15.56 15.73 17.10
N GLY A 376 -14.38 16.24 17.42
CA GLY A 376 -13.62 15.82 18.60
C GLY A 376 -12.17 16.25 18.53
N ASP A 377 -11.42 15.88 19.55
CA ASP A 377 -9.99 16.17 19.61
C ASP A 377 -9.22 15.10 18.83
N ALA A 378 -8.68 15.48 17.69
CA ALA A 378 -7.79 14.63 16.90
C ALA A 378 -6.51 14.23 17.65
N GLU A 379 -6.14 14.96 18.69
CA GLU A 379 -5.03 14.62 19.57
C GLU A 379 -5.33 13.45 20.53
N VAL A 380 -6.60 13.06 20.68
CA VAL A 380 -6.97 11.89 21.49
C VAL A 380 -6.40 10.63 20.85
N ARG A 381 -5.49 9.99 21.55
CA ARG A 381 -4.82 8.77 21.12
C ARG A 381 -5.45 7.56 21.82
N ARG A 382 -6.12 6.71 21.05
CA ARG A 382 -6.68 5.46 21.56
C ARG A 382 -5.59 4.42 21.79
N SER A 383 -4.70 4.26 20.80
CA SER A 383 -3.62 3.26 20.85
C SER A 383 -2.27 3.84 21.29
N GLY A 384 -2.01 5.09 21.00
CA GLY A 384 -0.75 5.78 21.35
C GLY A 384 0.46 5.38 20.50
N CYS A 385 0.27 4.88 19.28
CA CYS A 385 1.36 4.45 18.39
C CYS A 385 2.35 5.58 18.06
N TRP A 386 1.86 6.80 17.80
CA TRP A 386 2.70 7.96 17.53
C TRP A 386 3.48 8.40 18.76
N SER A 387 2.84 8.43 19.92
CA SER A 387 3.50 8.77 21.19
C SER A 387 4.57 7.76 21.56
N LEU A 388 4.29 6.48 21.38
CA LEU A 388 5.26 5.40 21.57
C LEU A 388 6.47 5.58 20.66
N TRP A 389 6.25 5.82 19.36
CA TRP A 389 7.36 6.01 18.44
C TRP A 389 8.19 7.25 18.76
N LYS A 390 7.57 8.37 19.16
CA LYS A 390 8.27 9.57 19.64
C LYS A 390 9.18 9.26 20.83
N ASN A 391 8.68 8.53 21.81
CA ASN A 391 9.44 8.15 22.99
C ASN A 391 10.62 7.23 22.66
N ILE A 392 10.43 6.27 21.74
CA ILE A 392 11.50 5.40 21.28
C ILE A 392 12.54 6.21 20.46
N ALA A 393 12.08 7.05 19.53
CA ALA A 393 12.94 7.84 18.65
C ALA A 393 13.81 8.86 19.40
N ALA A 394 13.32 9.37 20.53
CA ALA A 394 14.10 10.28 21.40
C ALA A 394 15.38 9.64 21.96
N GLN A 395 15.49 8.31 21.99
CA GLN A 395 16.62 7.60 22.56
C GLN A 395 17.77 7.39 21.54
N ASP A 396 17.47 7.31 20.23
CA ASP A 396 18.49 7.09 19.21
C ASP A 396 18.00 7.53 17.81
N ALA A 397 18.85 8.19 17.03
CA ALA A 397 18.53 8.68 15.69
C ALA A 397 18.20 7.55 14.70
N SER A 398 18.68 6.31 14.90
CA SER A 398 18.33 5.18 14.05
C SER A 398 16.90 4.69 14.21
N PHE A 399 16.17 5.22 15.17
CA PHE A 399 14.76 4.93 15.38
C PHE A 399 13.82 5.84 14.58
N GLY A 400 14.37 6.67 13.67
CA GLY A 400 13.62 7.50 12.74
C GLY A 400 13.11 8.83 13.31
N HIS A 401 12.26 9.50 12.52
CA HIS A 401 11.76 10.85 12.80
C HIS A 401 10.23 10.91 12.70
N PRO A 402 9.49 10.48 13.74
CA PRO A 402 8.02 10.39 13.70
C PRO A 402 7.33 11.73 13.39
N GLU A 403 7.94 12.86 13.77
CA GLU A 403 7.40 14.20 13.53
C GLU A 403 7.20 14.52 12.04
N LYS A 404 7.99 13.91 11.16
CA LYS A 404 7.83 14.03 9.71
C LYS A 404 6.46 13.59 9.23
N PHE A 405 5.83 12.66 9.94
CA PHE A 405 4.62 11.98 9.52
C PHE A 405 3.37 12.41 10.30
N CYS A 406 3.53 12.85 11.54
CA CYS A 406 2.39 13.09 12.45
C CYS A 406 2.26 14.53 12.96
N SER A 407 3.01 15.49 12.40
CA SER A 407 2.96 16.89 12.86
C SER A 407 1.92 17.76 12.15
N ASP A 408 1.40 17.34 11.01
CA ASP A 408 0.51 18.15 10.17
C ASP A 408 -0.79 17.40 9.83
N ILE A 409 -1.72 17.40 10.79
CA ILE A 409 -3.00 16.73 10.63
C ILE A 409 -3.92 17.41 9.61
N ASP A 410 -3.75 18.69 9.36
CA ASP A 410 -4.54 19.40 8.35
C ASP A 410 -4.23 18.89 6.94
N LYS A 411 -3.01 18.39 6.72
CA LYS A 411 -2.60 17.77 5.46
C LYS A 411 -2.84 16.26 5.41
N THR A 412 -2.64 15.56 6.52
CA THR A 412 -2.67 14.08 6.52
C THR A 412 -4.04 13.48 6.74
N ASN A 413 -5.05 14.31 7.01
CA ASN A 413 -6.41 13.84 7.22
C ASN A 413 -7.15 13.58 5.90
N TRP A 414 -8.09 12.70 5.95
CA TRP A 414 -9.23 12.65 5.06
C TRP A 414 -10.45 12.11 5.79
N GLU A 415 -11.60 12.21 5.13
CA GLU A 415 -12.85 11.69 5.66
C GLU A 415 -13.46 10.66 4.72
N SER A 416 -14.07 9.66 5.32
CA SER A 416 -14.89 8.68 4.63
C SER A 416 -16.19 8.47 5.39
N ALA A 417 -17.15 7.83 4.74
CA ALA A 417 -18.38 7.41 5.37
C ALA A 417 -18.81 6.04 4.88
N THR A 418 -19.39 5.24 5.77
CA THR A 418 -20.09 4.02 5.40
C THR A 418 -21.57 4.31 5.30
N VAL A 419 -22.11 4.20 4.12
CA VAL A 419 -23.51 4.41 3.79
C VAL A 419 -24.19 3.05 3.69
N THR A 420 -25.30 2.84 4.39
CA THR A 420 -26.08 1.60 4.36
C THR A 420 -27.51 1.90 3.97
N THR A 421 -28.03 1.21 2.97
CA THR A 421 -29.41 1.37 2.52
C THR A 421 -30.01 0.07 1.98
N SER A 422 -31.34 -0.03 2.04
CA SER A 422 -32.16 -1.03 1.32
C SER A 422 -33.16 -0.37 0.36
N ASN A 423 -33.09 0.94 0.20
CA ASN A 423 -34.02 1.69 -0.64
C ASN A 423 -33.86 1.38 -2.12
N GLN A 424 -34.98 0.99 -2.76
CA GLN A 424 -34.97 0.52 -4.15
C GLN A 424 -34.58 1.62 -5.15
N GLN A 425 -34.98 2.87 -4.94
CA GLN A 425 -34.69 3.99 -5.84
C GLN A 425 -33.17 4.25 -5.88
N ILE A 426 -32.50 4.21 -4.71
CA ILE A 426 -31.04 4.34 -4.61
C ILE A 426 -30.35 3.16 -5.29
N ILE A 427 -30.82 1.94 -5.03
CA ILE A 427 -30.26 0.71 -5.62
C ILE A 427 -30.39 0.70 -7.14
N ASP A 428 -31.55 1.13 -7.67
CA ASP A 428 -31.77 1.23 -9.11
C ASP A 428 -30.80 2.23 -9.77
N GLN A 429 -30.52 3.34 -9.11
CA GLN A 429 -29.58 4.33 -9.61
C GLN A 429 -28.12 3.80 -9.56
N ILE A 430 -27.73 3.10 -8.49
CA ILE A 430 -26.46 2.38 -8.42
C ILE A 430 -26.33 1.39 -9.57
N GLN A 431 -27.38 0.59 -9.81
CA GLN A 431 -27.39 -0.40 -10.90
C GLN A 431 -27.30 0.28 -12.28
N LYS A 432 -27.93 1.43 -12.46
CA LYS A 432 -27.85 2.21 -13.70
C LYS A 432 -26.41 2.64 -14.00
N ILE A 433 -25.65 3.05 -12.97
CA ILE A 433 -24.25 3.47 -13.12
C ILE A 433 -23.33 2.25 -13.29
N CYS A 434 -23.37 1.31 -12.34
CA CYS A 434 -22.46 0.16 -12.29
C CYS A 434 -22.83 -0.95 -13.28
N LYS A 435 -24.01 -0.91 -13.90
CA LYS A 435 -24.56 -1.97 -14.79
C LYS A 435 -24.72 -3.33 -14.09
N ARG A 436 -24.78 -3.35 -12.76
CA ARG A 436 -24.89 -4.55 -11.92
C ARG A 436 -25.78 -4.30 -10.72
N ASP A 437 -26.60 -5.29 -10.37
CA ASP A 437 -27.35 -5.25 -9.12
C ASP A 437 -26.40 -5.53 -7.94
N PRO A 438 -26.26 -4.62 -6.97
CA PRO A 438 -25.34 -4.79 -5.86
C PRO A 438 -25.71 -5.94 -4.91
N ARG A 439 -26.92 -6.46 -4.96
CA ARG A 439 -27.41 -7.53 -4.06
C ARG A 439 -27.08 -8.95 -4.51
N THR A 440 -26.40 -9.11 -5.65
CA THR A 440 -26.11 -10.44 -6.23
C THR A 440 -24.97 -11.18 -5.55
N GLY A 441 -24.18 -10.55 -4.70
CA GLY A 441 -22.97 -11.12 -4.10
C GLY A 441 -21.77 -11.18 -5.05
N ASN A 442 -21.90 -10.63 -6.27
CA ASN A 442 -20.84 -10.50 -7.24
C ASN A 442 -20.18 -9.11 -7.17
N VAL A 443 -19.09 -8.94 -7.93
CA VAL A 443 -18.44 -7.63 -8.11
C VAL A 443 -19.48 -6.58 -8.52
N VAL A 444 -19.43 -5.41 -7.88
CA VAL A 444 -20.35 -4.29 -8.13
C VAL A 444 -19.65 -3.16 -8.87
N THR A 445 -18.86 -2.33 -8.18
CA THR A 445 -18.15 -1.22 -8.83
C THR A 445 -16.85 -1.67 -9.50
N GLY A 446 -16.27 -2.77 -9.06
CA GLY A 446 -14.96 -3.24 -9.50
C GLY A 446 -13.80 -2.49 -8.82
N GLY A 447 -14.09 -1.41 -8.16
CA GLY A 447 -13.20 -0.49 -7.48
C GLY A 447 -13.96 0.81 -7.22
N ILE A 448 -13.36 1.94 -7.51
CA ILE A 448 -13.87 3.26 -7.17
C ILE A 448 -14.59 3.89 -8.37
N VAL A 449 -15.78 4.45 -8.14
CA VAL A 449 -16.45 5.37 -9.04
C VAL A 449 -16.17 6.79 -8.54
N SER A 450 -15.51 7.61 -9.35
CA SER A 450 -15.12 8.98 -8.99
C SER A 450 -16.08 10.00 -9.63
N CYS A 451 -16.63 10.92 -8.85
CA CYS A 451 -17.44 12.03 -9.35
C CYS A 451 -16.49 13.16 -9.76
N MET A 452 -16.16 13.23 -11.05
CA MET A 452 -15.10 14.13 -11.57
C MET A 452 -15.40 15.61 -11.37
N ASP A 453 -16.66 15.98 -11.38
CA ASP A 453 -17.13 17.35 -11.19
C ASP A 453 -17.52 17.68 -9.74
N SER A 454 -17.30 16.76 -8.81
CA SER A 454 -17.47 17.02 -7.39
C SER A 454 -16.34 17.87 -6.83
N LYS A 455 -16.64 18.94 -6.12
CA LYS A 455 -15.66 19.77 -5.41
C LYS A 455 -14.92 19.01 -4.32
N TRP A 456 -15.55 18.02 -3.71
CA TRP A 456 -14.93 17.12 -2.77
C TRP A 456 -14.07 16.07 -3.47
N LEU A 457 -14.14 15.96 -4.81
CA LEU A 457 -13.71 14.79 -5.55
C LEU A 457 -14.28 13.52 -4.93
N LEU A 458 -15.58 13.60 -4.59
CA LEU A 458 -16.28 12.52 -3.93
C LEU A 458 -16.16 11.24 -4.75
N SER A 459 -15.74 10.19 -4.09
CA SER A 459 -15.57 8.86 -4.70
C SER A 459 -16.27 7.81 -3.85
N TRP A 460 -16.77 6.75 -4.50
CA TRP A 460 -17.48 5.71 -3.79
C TRP A 460 -17.23 4.33 -4.36
N THR A 461 -17.35 3.32 -3.52
CA THR A 461 -17.14 1.92 -3.91
C THR A 461 -18.14 1.00 -3.23
N ILE A 462 -18.54 -0.01 -3.96
CA ILE A 462 -19.33 -1.13 -3.46
C ILE A 462 -18.60 -2.41 -3.85
N ASN A 463 -18.07 -3.08 -2.85
CA ASN A 463 -17.50 -4.42 -3.02
C ASN A 463 -18.61 -5.46 -3.15
N ARG A 464 -18.25 -6.76 -3.19
CA ARG A 464 -19.25 -7.84 -3.11
C ARG A 464 -20.06 -7.69 -1.84
N GLN A 465 -21.40 -7.76 -1.97
CA GLN A 465 -22.29 -7.76 -0.81
C GLN A 465 -22.56 -9.21 -0.41
N GLY A 466 -22.77 -9.66 0.87
CA GLY A 466 -22.65 -8.84 2.09
C GLY A 466 -21.19 -8.64 2.50
N GLN A 467 -20.92 -7.41 2.70
CA GLN A 467 -19.59 -6.96 3.14
C GLN A 467 -19.35 -7.30 4.62
N PHE A 468 -20.40 -7.45 5.39
CA PHE A 468 -20.40 -7.90 6.78
C PHE A 468 -21.24 -9.17 6.92
N LYS A 469 -20.86 -10.04 7.84
CA LYS A 469 -21.63 -11.29 8.08
C LYS A 469 -23.03 -11.03 8.66
N GLU A 470 -23.16 -9.98 9.45
CA GLU A 470 -24.44 -9.56 10.02
C GLU A 470 -25.32 -8.75 9.04
N GLN A 471 -24.79 -8.35 7.89
CA GLN A 471 -25.51 -7.56 6.90
C GLN A 471 -26.72 -8.33 6.38
N LYS A 472 -27.90 -7.70 6.36
CA LYS A 472 -29.10 -8.28 5.79
C LYS A 472 -28.97 -8.40 4.28
N LYS A 473 -29.70 -9.33 3.68
CA LYS A 473 -29.60 -9.65 2.25
C LYS A 473 -30.06 -8.52 1.32
N ASP A 474 -30.92 -7.67 1.79
CA ASP A 474 -31.48 -6.50 1.08
C ASP A 474 -30.68 -5.22 1.35
N GLU A 475 -29.81 -5.21 2.35
CA GLU A 475 -28.94 -4.08 2.64
C GLU A 475 -27.74 -4.03 1.69
N VAL A 476 -27.35 -2.82 1.29
CA VAL A 476 -26.14 -2.52 0.53
C VAL A 476 -25.29 -1.56 1.35
N CYS A 477 -24.02 -1.92 1.58
CA CYS A 477 -23.04 -1.08 2.22
C CYS A 477 -22.15 -0.44 1.16
N ILE A 478 -22.07 0.88 1.17
CA ILE A 478 -21.30 1.71 0.26
C ILE A 478 -20.21 2.42 1.09
N TRP A 479 -18.98 2.38 0.63
CA TRP A 479 -17.95 3.24 1.18
C TRP A 479 -17.80 4.48 0.31
N VAL A 480 -17.95 5.65 0.93
CA VAL A 480 -17.82 6.96 0.29
C VAL A 480 -16.62 7.68 0.91
N TYR A 481 -15.86 8.39 0.13
CA TYR A 481 -14.74 9.18 0.67
C TYR A 481 -14.46 10.43 -0.15
N SER A 482 -13.79 11.39 0.47
CA SER A 482 -13.29 12.59 -0.17
C SER A 482 -11.82 12.80 0.19
N LEU A 483 -11.05 13.29 -0.78
CA LEU A 483 -9.68 13.78 -0.56
C LEU A 483 -9.68 15.26 -0.16
N PHE A 484 -10.67 16.04 -0.62
CA PHE A 484 -10.76 17.49 -0.38
C PHE A 484 -11.80 17.79 0.71
N THR A 485 -11.41 17.54 1.97
CA THR A 485 -12.29 17.61 3.13
C THR A 485 -12.59 19.03 3.62
N ASP A 486 -11.83 20.03 3.15
CA ASP A 486 -11.85 21.42 3.61
C ASP A 486 -12.69 22.36 2.73
N VAL A 487 -13.20 21.87 1.60
CA VAL A 487 -13.98 22.68 0.66
C VAL A 487 -15.48 22.41 0.77
N GLU A 488 -16.29 23.42 0.48
CA GLU A 488 -17.76 23.24 0.42
C GLU A 488 -18.17 22.31 -0.71
N GLY A 489 -19.15 21.45 -0.45
CA GLY A 489 -19.75 20.56 -1.45
C GLY A 489 -20.58 21.30 -2.51
N ASP A 490 -21.05 20.55 -3.48
CA ASP A 490 -21.88 21.09 -4.57
C ASP A 490 -23.34 21.23 -4.15
N TYR A 491 -23.89 20.28 -3.43
CA TYR A 491 -25.21 20.30 -2.85
C TYR A 491 -25.19 20.82 -1.42
N VAL A 492 -24.39 20.20 -0.56
CA VAL A 492 -24.19 20.61 0.83
C VAL A 492 -23.13 21.70 0.89
N LYS A 493 -23.54 22.91 1.32
CA LYS A 493 -22.64 24.08 1.38
C LYS A 493 -21.79 24.10 2.66
N LYS A 494 -21.11 22.98 2.92
CA LYS A 494 -20.21 22.77 4.07
C LYS A 494 -19.02 21.92 3.63
N PRO A 495 -17.85 22.06 4.27
CA PRO A 495 -16.76 21.09 4.17
C PRO A 495 -17.19 19.71 4.64
N MET A 496 -16.74 18.64 3.98
CA MET A 496 -17.11 17.27 4.36
C MET A 496 -16.81 16.96 5.82
N LYS A 497 -15.67 17.42 6.33
CA LYS A 497 -15.26 17.21 7.74
C LYS A 497 -16.21 17.81 8.79
N GLU A 498 -17.12 18.70 8.38
CA GLU A 498 -18.11 19.32 9.25
C GLU A 498 -19.51 18.73 9.06
N CYS A 499 -19.64 17.77 8.13
CA CYS A 499 -20.94 17.21 7.75
C CYS A 499 -21.34 16.05 8.67
N THR A 500 -22.66 15.96 8.95
CA THR A 500 -23.29 14.77 9.52
C THR A 500 -23.38 13.66 8.50
N GLY A 501 -23.69 12.42 8.93
CA GLY A 501 -23.94 11.32 8.00
C GLY A 501 -25.08 11.60 7.02
N GLU A 502 -26.16 12.26 7.48
CA GLU A 502 -27.25 12.69 6.62
C GLU A 502 -26.77 13.66 5.53
N GLU A 503 -25.96 14.68 5.89
CA GLU A 503 -25.44 15.66 4.94
C GLU A 503 -24.48 15.02 3.92
N ILE A 504 -23.59 14.14 4.34
CA ILE A 504 -22.72 13.38 3.42
C ILE A 504 -23.56 12.53 2.46
N THR A 505 -24.64 11.93 2.95
CA THR A 505 -25.57 11.18 2.11
C THR A 505 -26.25 12.08 1.09
N GLN A 506 -26.68 13.28 1.47
CA GLN A 506 -27.30 14.24 0.55
C GLN A 506 -26.35 14.61 -0.60
N GLU A 507 -25.09 14.90 -0.30
CA GLU A 507 -24.06 15.18 -1.32
C GLU A 507 -23.83 13.98 -2.24
N TRP A 508 -23.71 12.78 -1.67
CA TRP A 508 -23.54 11.56 -2.46
C TRP A 508 -24.75 11.26 -3.35
N LEU A 509 -25.98 11.38 -2.86
CA LEU A 509 -27.21 11.17 -3.64
C LEU A 509 -27.33 12.18 -4.79
N TYR A 510 -26.90 13.43 -4.57
CA TYR A 510 -26.83 14.44 -5.62
C TYR A 510 -25.90 13.99 -6.75
N HIS A 511 -24.68 13.56 -6.43
CA HIS A 511 -23.72 13.06 -7.42
C HIS A 511 -24.10 11.68 -7.99
N LEU A 512 -24.94 10.93 -7.31
CA LEU A 512 -25.50 9.67 -7.83
C LEU A 512 -26.59 9.91 -8.89
N GLY A 513 -27.17 11.12 -8.92
CA GLY A 513 -28.24 11.52 -9.84
C GLY A 513 -29.65 11.19 -9.36
N ILE A 514 -29.85 11.19 -8.07
CA ILE A 514 -31.19 11.19 -7.45
C ILE A 514 -31.82 12.55 -7.70
N PRO A 515 -33.17 12.63 -8.03
CA PRO A 515 -33.88 13.88 -8.15
C PRO A 515 -33.71 14.75 -6.89
N VAL A 516 -33.41 16.04 -7.09
CA VAL A 516 -33.07 16.96 -5.99
C VAL A 516 -34.18 17.05 -4.93
N GLU A 517 -35.44 16.97 -5.36
CA GLU A 517 -36.59 16.99 -4.48
C GLU A 517 -36.70 15.76 -3.56
N ASP A 518 -36.16 14.62 -3.97
CA ASP A 518 -36.20 13.37 -3.20
C ASP A 518 -35.05 13.25 -2.20
N ILE A 519 -33.93 13.96 -2.44
CA ILE A 519 -32.68 13.81 -1.67
C ILE A 519 -32.89 13.98 -0.17
N PRO A 520 -33.59 15.05 0.34
CA PRO A 520 -33.69 15.25 1.79
C PRO A 520 -34.45 14.12 2.50
N ALA A 521 -35.53 13.63 1.89
CA ALA A 521 -36.31 12.55 2.48
C ALA A 521 -35.58 11.22 2.47
N LEU A 522 -34.96 10.88 1.33
CA LEU A 522 -34.18 9.64 1.22
C LEU A 522 -32.96 9.62 2.16
N ALA A 523 -32.23 10.72 2.22
CA ALA A 523 -31.06 10.81 3.11
C ALA A 523 -31.46 10.65 4.57
N LYS A 524 -32.55 11.25 4.98
CA LYS A 524 -33.02 11.24 6.36
C LYS A 524 -33.59 9.89 6.80
N ASP A 525 -34.46 9.30 5.98
CA ASP A 525 -35.36 8.24 6.43
C ASP A 525 -34.98 6.84 5.90
N GLU A 526 -34.17 6.75 4.83
CA GLU A 526 -33.92 5.50 4.09
C GLU A 526 -32.46 5.03 4.13
N VAL A 527 -31.61 5.78 4.82
CA VAL A 527 -30.16 5.54 4.84
C VAL A 527 -29.63 5.67 6.25
N VAL A 528 -28.62 4.86 6.59
CA VAL A 528 -27.79 5.04 7.79
C VAL A 528 -26.36 5.29 7.34
N THR A 529 -25.78 6.40 7.78
CA THR A 529 -24.43 6.79 7.37
C THR A 529 -23.56 7.11 8.58
N VAL A 530 -22.37 6.53 8.59
CA VAL A 530 -21.37 6.72 9.66
C VAL A 530 -20.15 7.44 9.10
N PRO A 531 -20.02 8.77 9.33
CA PRO A 531 -18.82 9.52 9.00
C PRO A 531 -17.63 9.08 9.83
N THR A 532 -16.46 9.10 9.24
CA THR A 532 -15.21 8.65 9.86
C THR A 532 -14.07 9.57 9.43
N MET A 533 -13.64 10.45 10.34
CA MET A 533 -12.49 11.31 10.17
C MET A 533 -11.22 10.60 10.64
N MET A 534 -10.22 10.56 9.79
CA MET A 534 -8.94 9.90 10.05
C MET A 534 -7.78 10.90 9.94
N PRO A 535 -7.26 11.41 11.06
CA PRO A 535 -6.26 12.50 11.07
C PRO A 535 -4.93 12.15 10.39
N TYR A 536 -4.54 10.88 10.37
CA TYR A 536 -3.23 10.44 9.88
C TYR A 536 -3.31 9.49 8.68
N ILE A 537 -4.40 9.48 7.95
CA ILE A 537 -4.65 8.43 6.95
C ILE A 537 -3.62 8.46 5.81
N THR A 538 -3.12 9.64 5.42
CA THR A 538 -2.09 9.79 4.39
C THR A 538 -0.70 10.16 4.94
N ALA A 539 -0.50 10.07 6.26
CA ALA A 539 0.76 10.40 6.92
C ALA A 539 1.99 9.71 6.30
N PHE A 540 1.85 8.48 5.81
CA PHE A 540 2.94 7.75 5.17
C PHE A 540 3.34 8.31 3.79
N PHE A 541 2.55 9.21 3.19
CA PHE A 541 2.89 9.90 1.93
C PHE A 541 3.57 11.26 2.14
N MET A 542 3.84 11.66 3.37
CA MET A 542 4.57 12.91 3.64
C MET A 542 5.94 12.92 2.94
N PRO A 543 6.37 14.06 2.36
CA PRO A 543 7.71 14.21 1.80
C PRO A 543 8.77 13.87 2.85
N ARG A 544 9.68 13.00 2.49
CA ARG A 544 10.67 12.42 3.39
C ARG A 544 12.00 12.12 2.72
N ARG A 545 12.97 11.74 3.53
CA ARG A 545 14.25 11.20 3.09
C ARG A 545 14.54 9.85 3.76
N LYS A 546 15.58 9.18 3.29
CA LYS A 546 16.07 7.93 3.92
C LYS A 546 16.44 8.18 5.38
N GLY A 547 15.97 7.29 6.26
CA GLY A 547 16.20 7.36 7.71
C GLY A 547 15.09 8.07 8.48
N ASP A 548 14.15 8.77 7.83
CA ASP A 548 12.96 9.29 8.49
C ASP A 548 12.06 8.15 8.99
N ARG A 549 11.92 7.07 8.20
CA ARG A 549 11.44 5.78 8.72
C ARG A 549 12.62 4.96 9.21
N PRO A 550 12.54 4.32 10.38
CA PRO A 550 13.58 3.41 10.83
C PRO A 550 13.60 2.13 9.99
N ASP A 551 14.74 1.51 9.81
CA ASP A 551 14.82 0.15 9.28
C ASP A 551 13.96 -0.81 10.12
N VAL A 552 13.44 -1.88 9.51
CA VAL A 552 12.72 -2.97 10.23
C VAL A 552 13.53 -3.44 11.45
N ILE A 553 14.81 -3.68 11.29
CA ILE A 553 15.75 -3.93 12.39
C ILE A 553 16.75 -2.77 12.39
N PRO A 554 16.61 -1.76 13.28
CA PRO A 554 17.53 -0.63 13.31
C PRO A 554 18.96 -1.06 13.60
N ASP A 555 19.94 -0.28 13.14
CA ASP A 555 21.34 -0.60 13.31
C ASP A 555 21.71 -0.79 14.78
N GLY A 556 22.40 -1.87 15.08
CA GLY A 556 22.84 -2.24 16.42
C GLY A 556 21.75 -2.90 17.29
N CYS A 557 20.49 -2.97 16.86
CA CYS A 557 19.45 -3.65 17.64
C CYS A 557 19.68 -5.16 17.69
N VAL A 558 19.59 -5.72 18.90
CA VAL A 558 19.86 -7.15 19.17
C VAL A 558 18.54 -7.94 19.24
N ASN A 559 17.54 -7.38 19.93
CA ASN A 559 16.30 -8.06 20.27
C ASN A 559 15.06 -7.21 19.95
N PHE A 560 15.17 -6.24 19.05
CA PHE A 560 14.12 -5.27 18.76
C PHE A 560 13.94 -5.08 17.24
N ALA A 561 12.66 -4.94 16.81
CA ALA A 561 12.31 -4.59 15.44
C ALA A 561 11.05 -3.72 15.39
N PHE A 562 10.98 -2.85 14.37
CA PHE A 562 9.77 -2.15 13.99
C PHE A 562 8.97 -2.93 12.94
N LEU A 563 7.65 -2.74 12.93
CA LEU A 563 6.70 -3.37 12.02
C LEU A 563 5.77 -2.34 11.39
N GLY A 564 5.22 -2.69 10.24
CA GLY A 564 4.10 -1.97 9.61
C GLY A 564 4.55 -0.88 8.65
N GLN A 565 3.64 0.07 8.39
CA GLN A 565 3.77 1.06 7.31
C GLN A 565 4.88 2.11 7.55
N PHE A 566 5.33 2.28 8.78
CA PHE A 566 6.35 3.25 9.15
C PHE A 566 7.72 2.61 9.48
N ALA A 567 7.89 1.33 9.23
CA ALA A 567 9.20 0.67 9.19
C ALA A 567 9.71 0.60 7.74
N GLU A 568 10.99 0.85 7.51
CA GLU A 568 11.55 0.89 6.16
C GLU A 568 11.99 -0.50 5.68
N THR A 569 11.49 -0.91 4.52
CA THR A 569 12.06 -1.99 3.72
C THR A 569 12.36 -1.48 2.31
N PRO A 570 13.57 -1.74 1.77
CA PRO A 570 13.94 -1.27 0.44
C PRO A 570 13.32 -2.11 -0.68
N ARG A 571 12.51 -3.11 -0.35
CA ARG A 571 12.01 -4.10 -1.30
C ARG A 571 10.60 -3.88 -1.76
N ASP A 572 9.82 -3.02 -1.07
CA ASP A 572 8.40 -2.84 -1.34
C ASP A 572 7.99 -1.38 -1.12
N THR A 573 6.74 -1.05 -1.39
CA THR A 573 6.18 0.27 -1.14
C THR A 573 5.06 0.20 -0.10
N ILE A 574 4.94 1.28 0.66
CA ILE A 574 3.96 1.48 1.74
C ILE A 574 2.51 1.42 1.23
N PHE A 575 1.55 1.53 2.13
CA PHE A 575 0.10 1.55 1.86
C PHE A 575 -0.47 0.24 1.32
N THR A 576 0.24 -0.86 1.46
CA THR A 576 -0.25 -2.19 1.08
C THR A 576 -0.31 -3.12 2.28
N THR A 577 -1.23 -4.09 2.23
CA THR A 577 -1.27 -5.18 3.22
C THR A 577 -0.01 -6.04 3.13
N GLU A 578 0.55 -6.17 1.94
CA GLU A 578 1.83 -6.85 1.70
C GLU A 578 2.97 -6.23 2.50
N TYR A 579 3.09 -4.90 2.48
CA TYR A 579 4.17 -4.19 3.19
C TYR A 579 4.17 -4.49 4.69
N SER A 580 3.00 -4.48 5.32
CA SER A 580 2.87 -4.81 6.75
C SER A 580 3.29 -6.25 7.04
N VAL A 581 2.93 -7.21 6.18
CA VAL A 581 3.30 -8.61 6.36
C VAL A 581 4.78 -8.85 6.04
N ARG A 582 5.32 -8.17 5.03
CA ARG A 582 6.74 -8.23 4.66
C ARG A 582 7.64 -7.73 5.78
N THR A 583 7.35 -6.57 6.36
CA THR A 583 8.13 -6.05 7.50
C THR A 583 8.11 -7.01 8.69
N ALA A 584 6.98 -7.68 8.93
CA ALA A 584 6.86 -8.70 9.98
C ALA A 584 7.70 -9.94 9.68
N MET A 585 7.70 -10.43 8.43
CA MET A 585 8.52 -11.57 8.04
C MET A 585 10.02 -11.22 8.14
N GLU A 586 10.43 -10.06 7.65
CA GLU A 586 11.82 -9.57 7.75
C GLU A 586 12.28 -9.46 9.21
N ALA A 587 11.44 -8.89 10.09
CA ALA A 587 11.73 -8.76 11.51
C ALA A 587 11.95 -10.11 12.19
N VAL A 588 11.02 -11.03 12.02
CA VAL A 588 11.09 -12.37 12.63
C VAL A 588 12.27 -13.17 12.08
N TYR A 589 12.46 -13.14 10.75
CA TYR A 589 13.54 -13.90 10.10
C TYR A 589 14.91 -13.33 10.45
N GLY A 590 15.03 -12.02 10.56
CA GLY A 590 16.29 -11.37 10.95
C GLY A 590 16.65 -11.66 12.41
N LEU A 591 15.74 -11.43 13.37
CA LEU A 591 16.03 -11.59 14.79
C LEU A 591 16.22 -13.06 15.20
N LEU A 592 15.49 -13.99 14.61
CA LEU A 592 15.62 -15.43 14.88
C LEU A 592 16.60 -16.13 13.95
N LYS A 593 17.08 -15.46 12.90
CA LYS A 593 17.92 -16.07 11.85
C LYS A 593 17.27 -17.31 11.25
N VAL A 594 15.96 -17.20 10.93
CA VAL A 594 15.19 -18.30 10.33
C VAL A 594 15.89 -18.78 9.06
N ASP A 595 16.01 -20.10 8.90
CA ASP A 595 16.67 -20.74 7.75
C ASP A 595 15.73 -20.88 6.56
N ARG A 596 15.22 -19.72 6.11
CA ARG A 596 14.34 -19.55 4.95
C ARG A 596 14.44 -18.11 4.44
N GLY A 597 14.43 -17.93 3.12
CA GLY A 597 14.46 -16.62 2.50
C GLY A 597 13.11 -15.89 2.61
N VAL A 598 13.17 -14.56 2.76
CA VAL A 598 12.01 -13.71 2.55
C VAL A 598 11.72 -13.68 1.04
N PRO A 599 10.48 -13.90 0.58
CA PRO A 599 10.15 -13.81 -0.84
C PRO A 599 10.52 -12.44 -1.42
N GLU A 600 11.25 -12.46 -2.55
CA GLU A 600 11.51 -11.22 -3.30
C GLU A 600 10.18 -10.65 -3.82
N VAL A 601 10.12 -9.33 -3.90
CA VAL A 601 9.07 -8.67 -4.66
C VAL A 601 9.24 -9.01 -6.14
N TRP A 602 8.16 -9.31 -6.84
CA TRP A 602 8.24 -9.54 -8.28
C TRP A 602 8.85 -8.34 -8.99
N GLY A 603 9.99 -8.59 -9.63
CA GLY A 603 10.80 -7.57 -10.27
C GLY A 603 10.25 -7.10 -11.62
N SER A 604 8.95 -6.77 -11.73
CA SER A 604 8.31 -6.28 -12.95
C SER A 604 9.03 -5.06 -13.54
N VAL A 605 9.59 -4.22 -12.70
CA VAL A 605 10.41 -3.07 -13.09
C VAL A 605 11.67 -3.45 -13.89
N TYR A 606 12.10 -4.69 -13.79
CA TYR A 606 13.25 -5.24 -14.54
C TYR A 606 12.82 -6.11 -15.72
N ASP A 607 11.51 -6.34 -15.90
CA ASP A 607 10.97 -7.10 -17.04
C ASP A 607 10.68 -6.14 -18.20
N ILE A 608 11.47 -6.27 -19.25
CA ILE A 608 11.32 -5.41 -20.42
C ILE A 608 9.94 -5.52 -21.09
N ARG A 609 9.27 -6.66 -20.97
CA ARG A 609 7.92 -6.86 -21.50
C ARG A 609 6.91 -5.97 -20.80
N GLU A 610 6.98 -5.94 -19.46
CA GLU A 610 6.13 -5.10 -18.61
C GLU A 610 6.39 -3.61 -18.86
N LEU A 611 7.65 -3.22 -19.02
CA LEU A 611 8.02 -1.84 -19.31
C LEU A 611 7.51 -1.37 -20.68
N LEU A 612 7.62 -2.23 -21.70
CA LEU A 612 7.12 -1.93 -23.05
C LEU A 612 5.59 -1.84 -23.07
N ASP A 613 4.92 -2.81 -22.47
CA ASP A 613 3.45 -2.85 -22.40
C ASP A 613 2.90 -1.62 -21.66
N SER A 614 3.47 -1.32 -20.50
CA SER A 614 3.07 -0.16 -19.69
C SER A 614 3.30 1.16 -20.44
N THR A 615 4.39 1.27 -21.20
CA THR A 615 4.67 2.48 -21.98
C THR A 615 3.62 2.70 -23.08
N VAL A 616 3.25 1.64 -23.81
CA VAL A 616 2.20 1.71 -24.84
C VAL A 616 0.86 2.08 -24.21
N LYS A 617 0.53 1.53 -23.05
CA LYS A 617 -0.72 1.83 -22.35
C LYS A 617 -0.76 3.27 -21.84
N LEU A 618 0.31 3.78 -21.22
CA LEU A 618 0.41 5.19 -20.82
C LEU A 618 0.24 6.17 -21.98
N MET A 619 0.56 5.73 -23.20
CA MET A 619 0.41 6.51 -24.41
C MET A 619 -0.91 6.24 -25.17
N ASP A 620 -1.90 5.67 -24.50
CA ASP A 620 -3.20 5.31 -25.10
C ASP A 620 -3.08 4.48 -26.38
N GLY A 621 -2.16 3.52 -26.39
CA GLY A 621 -1.91 2.61 -27.51
C GLY A 621 -0.98 3.15 -28.60
N LYS A 622 -0.44 4.35 -28.44
CA LYS A 622 0.56 4.88 -29.38
C LYS A 622 1.92 4.23 -29.15
N SER A 623 2.65 4.02 -30.25
CA SER A 623 4.01 3.49 -30.14
C SER A 623 4.96 4.50 -29.50
N PRO A 624 5.84 4.08 -28.59
CA PRO A 624 6.94 4.93 -28.09
C PRO A 624 7.85 5.47 -29.22
N LEU A 625 7.83 4.85 -30.38
CA LEU A 625 8.56 5.31 -31.57
C LEU A 625 7.92 6.54 -32.23
N ASP A 626 6.62 6.78 -31.96
CA ASP A 626 5.91 7.95 -32.48
C ASP A 626 6.25 9.23 -31.71
N ILE A 627 6.90 9.10 -30.55
CA ILE A 627 7.36 10.24 -29.77
C ILE A 627 8.44 11.00 -30.57
N GLU A 628 8.22 12.29 -30.79
CA GLU A 628 9.24 13.16 -31.37
C GLU A 628 10.36 13.41 -30.36
N LEU A 629 11.54 12.85 -30.66
CA LEU A 629 12.72 13.04 -29.82
C LEU A 629 13.46 14.31 -30.22
N PRO A 630 13.94 15.13 -29.26
CA PRO A 630 14.66 16.34 -29.59
C PRO A 630 15.99 16.06 -30.31
N GLY A 631 16.21 16.74 -31.44
CA GLY A 631 17.49 16.78 -32.16
C GLY A 631 17.96 15.44 -32.72
N PRO A 632 19.26 15.11 -32.61
CA PRO A 632 19.86 13.95 -33.29
C PRO A 632 19.35 12.59 -32.80
N LEU A 633 18.63 12.52 -31.67
CA LEU A 633 18.11 11.25 -31.15
C LEU A 633 17.03 10.66 -32.04
N ASN A 634 16.24 11.49 -32.72
CA ASN A 634 15.23 11.03 -33.66
C ASN A 634 15.86 10.29 -34.87
N ALA A 635 17.06 10.71 -35.30
CA ALA A 635 17.79 10.06 -36.36
C ALA A 635 18.35 8.68 -35.97
N LEU A 636 18.44 8.35 -34.70
CA LEU A 636 18.92 7.02 -34.22
C LEU A 636 17.84 5.94 -34.24
N LYS A 637 16.55 6.27 -34.38
CA LYS A 637 15.46 5.31 -34.37
C LYS A 637 15.62 4.26 -35.49
N LEU A 638 15.82 4.68 -36.73
CA LEU A 638 15.97 3.79 -37.89
C LEU A 638 17.19 2.88 -37.79
N PRO A 639 18.39 3.36 -37.45
CA PRO A 639 19.54 2.50 -37.25
C PRO A 639 19.34 1.46 -36.13
N LEU A 640 18.70 1.84 -35.03
CA LEU A 640 18.39 0.92 -33.91
C LEU A 640 17.42 -0.19 -34.35
N LEU A 641 16.34 0.15 -35.07
CA LEU A 641 15.38 -0.81 -35.57
C LEU A 641 16.05 -1.80 -36.58
N LYS A 642 16.97 -1.31 -37.41
CA LYS A 642 17.75 -2.18 -38.32
C LYS A 642 18.67 -3.12 -37.51
N ALA A 643 19.27 -2.64 -36.41
CA ALA A 643 20.17 -3.44 -35.60
C ALA A 643 19.47 -4.58 -34.84
N VAL A 644 18.19 -4.41 -34.51
CA VAL A 644 17.42 -5.44 -33.81
C VAL A 644 16.72 -6.44 -34.73
N LYS A 645 16.72 -6.19 -36.03
CA LYS A 645 16.05 -7.03 -37.02
C LYS A 645 16.54 -8.49 -36.97
N GLY A 646 15.60 -9.43 -36.90
CA GLY A 646 15.89 -10.87 -36.78
C GLY A 646 16.29 -11.33 -35.41
N THR A 647 16.25 -10.45 -34.39
CA THR A 647 16.56 -10.79 -33.01
C THR A 647 15.31 -11.02 -32.16
N VAL A 648 15.51 -11.56 -30.95
CA VAL A 648 14.43 -11.66 -29.94
C VAL A 648 13.83 -10.30 -29.57
N ILE A 649 14.58 -9.22 -29.73
CA ILE A 649 14.12 -7.86 -29.47
C ILE A 649 13.10 -7.42 -30.51
N GLU A 650 13.35 -7.69 -31.83
CA GLU A 650 12.35 -7.42 -32.86
C GLU A 650 11.04 -8.17 -32.58
N LYS A 651 11.15 -9.44 -32.14
CA LYS A 651 9.98 -10.24 -31.79
C LYS A 651 9.21 -9.60 -30.62
N LEU A 652 9.88 -9.19 -29.54
CA LEU A 652 9.27 -8.51 -28.40
C LEU A 652 8.59 -7.20 -28.83
N LEU A 653 9.27 -6.38 -29.64
CA LEU A 653 8.71 -5.11 -30.11
C LEU A 653 7.45 -5.31 -30.97
N LYS A 654 7.37 -6.41 -31.75
CA LYS A 654 6.17 -6.78 -32.47
C LYS A 654 5.06 -7.32 -31.57
N GLU A 655 5.40 -8.20 -30.64
CA GLU A 655 4.44 -8.75 -29.67
C GLU A 655 3.75 -7.63 -28.85
N HIS A 656 4.48 -6.57 -28.51
CA HIS A 656 3.95 -5.41 -27.79
C HIS A 656 3.51 -4.26 -28.72
N GLN A 657 3.31 -4.51 -30.00
CA GLN A 657 2.78 -3.56 -31.00
C GLN A 657 3.58 -2.23 -31.10
N ILE A 658 4.86 -2.24 -30.75
CA ILE A 658 5.75 -1.07 -30.85
C ILE A 658 6.23 -0.88 -32.27
N ILE A 659 6.42 -1.98 -33.02
CA ILE A 659 6.72 -2.01 -34.45
C ILE A 659 5.77 -2.97 -35.15
N GLN A 660 5.56 -2.74 -36.46
CA GLN A 660 4.75 -3.59 -37.33
C GLN A 660 5.48 -4.88 -37.75
#